data_59eef1cb8e3b94bbd31173d373131c04
#
_entry.id   59eef1cb8e3b94bbd31173d373131c04
#
_cell.length_a   1.000
_cell.length_b   1.000
_cell.length_c   1.000
_cell.angle_alpha   90.00
_cell.angle_beta   90.00
_cell.angle_gamma   90.00
#
_symmetry.space_group_name_H-M   'P 1'
#
loop_
_entity.id
_entity.type
_entity.pdbx_description
1 polymer ?
#
loop_
_entity_poly.entity_id
_entity_poly.type
_entity_poly.pdbx_seq_one_letter_code
_entity_poly.pdbx_strand_id
1 'polypeptide(L)'
;MARAQDAAELTPTELYNAAKAAFDAGDWAQAEQHFKKFIDTYGAIAETADAARRMKPLLVSAKLRQKKYAETLPLLEEVLKDPLLEAGLADELAFWRGICHFQSQDYDPAQKAFGEFYGEKMPYVVKLSEPQRRVHAGRRTESVLLYGMCFLAKDDFKGAAAFYATQMQTLRQANREAAGRATVLRLHALLESNDDIGALAVVKETLPFMQEITQAVAFHTLCLQLGSRLLEAGKYYEAIYVLQRIWTREKLLATQKASLALFTARLEVARKTPGQEYLSFQYEALLSRVQREVEQFEKIASFDPALRLRIASAYRELGRYRECALILEDMLRRMPPDEVVKKASLSLVQCWMQIERWPKAIEAADVWMEKFGRGDDADIPTVLFLKGNALQADHRPGEAELVFAGIHQKHAKHEVAPRALFMEGICLLEQDLNLEAVDAFVDVQKKYPAAADVVEDSIYWTGMARSFEKQHAQARSQMEAYLKRYPQNARHGPDARFRIAFSTFGMAEYPKAIEELKDFIYRDKDSVQYVEEAKLLLGDALGSEGKIDEAIKAYLSVDRTVNPRFYEDAWFRIGNIYKLAERFEEMRAHFERYVRESPKSLRIAEAVYWIGWTFDTAGRRDEARKAYWDAIEQHGDAPDSLGVEDVLAALPRLYPGVEGRDELTAKLGDLGSPSSRARRPVLALRASWAKAGLWKKHDPEGSRRWLVELAPQMDVRHQSSRIVADVADALRETGRRDEAKKLYVELRKWHPRAMEKDRAFLGLGLIALEEKKPEEALRALGRFERETVGSPLMADVASMKGDLYAGDRKFADAQVEYEKILQMPTARRDMKAATLIKLGDLLVSQRQDLKATVYYERVYVSYGKYLPLVAAAYLKRAETLDRLNETVKAGEVYREMALRSDLAGMPEQVKAVKVLDERTPDWRDRPAGTEKETAESAVRPSTAATP
;
A
#
# COMPACT_ATOMS: atom_id res chain seq x y z
N MET A 1 -13.54 91.30 -50.32
CA MET A 1 -14.98 91.18 -50.52
C MET A 1 -15.32 89.76 -50.82
N ALA A 2 -15.71 88.96 -49.76
CA ALA A 2 -16.30 87.65 -49.91
C ALA A 2 -17.56 87.66 -49.03
N ARG A 3 -18.67 87.50 -49.66
CA ARG A 3 -19.98 87.48 -49.02
C ARG A 3 -20.01 86.34 -47.97
N ALA A 4 -20.29 86.70 -46.70
CA ALA A 4 -20.93 85.77 -45.78
C ALA A 4 -22.32 85.42 -46.33
N GLN A 5 -22.53 84.16 -46.69
CA GLN A 5 -23.84 83.65 -46.92
C GLN A 5 -24.47 83.53 -45.52
N ASP A 6 -25.52 84.33 -45.26
CA ASP A 6 -26.45 84.15 -44.16
C ASP A 6 -27.08 82.78 -44.30
N ALA A 7 -26.70 81.83 -43.40
CA ALA A 7 -27.44 80.61 -43.23
C ALA A 7 -28.84 81.04 -42.75
N ALA A 8 -29.83 80.90 -43.60
CA ALA A 8 -31.24 81.19 -43.27
C ALA A 8 -31.57 80.42 -41.97
N GLU A 9 -31.93 81.13 -40.88
CA GLU A 9 -32.43 80.56 -39.66
C GLU A 9 -33.66 79.73 -39.99
N LEU A 10 -33.57 78.38 -39.72
CA LEU A 10 -34.72 77.51 -39.93
C LEU A 10 -35.90 78.01 -39.12
N THR A 11 -37.07 78.02 -39.72
CA THR A 11 -38.35 78.36 -39.03
C THR A 11 -38.62 77.43 -37.91
N PRO A 12 -39.42 77.73 -36.89
CA PRO A 12 -39.78 76.81 -35.79
C PRO A 12 -40.29 75.48 -36.29
N THR A 13 -41.08 75.50 -37.36
CA THR A 13 -41.65 74.30 -37.92
C THR A 13 -40.61 73.38 -38.62
N GLU A 14 -39.72 74.05 -39.38
CA GLU A 14 -38.62 73.28 -40.02
C GLU A 14 -37.65 72.71 -39.04
N LEU A 15 -37.26 73.47 -38.00
CA LEU A 15 -36.36 73.01 -36.98
C LEU A 15 -36.98 71.90 -36.13
N TYR A 16 -38.31 71.95 -35.81
CA TYR A 16 -39.08 70.87 -35.16
C TYR A 16 -39.04 69.64 -36.00
N ASN A 17 -39.39 69.74 -37.29
CA ASN A 17 -39.43 68.57 -38.19
C ASN A 17 -38.04 67.98 -38.40
N ALA A 18 -36.99 68.82 -38.50
CA ALA A 18 -35.60 68.29 -38.57
C ALA A 18 -35.17 67.61 -37.30
N ALA A 19 -35.48 68.14 -36.13
CA ALA A 19 -35.21 67.45 -34.82
C ALA A 19 -35.94 66.15 -34.70
N LYS A 20 -37.19 66.11 -35.10
CA LYS A 20 -37.99 64.86 -35.04
C LYS A 20 -37.49 63.85 -36.08
N ALA A 21 -37.20 64.21 -37.26
CA ALA A 21 -36.69 63.34 -38.32
C ALA A 21 -35.31 62.73 -37.89
N ALA A 22 -34.41 63.53 -37.32
CA ALA A 22 -33.15 63.00 -36.77
C ALA A 22 -33.37 62.04 -35.62
N PHE A 23 -34.29 62.31 -34.73
CA PHE A 23 -34.66 61.47 -33.61
C PHE A 23 -35.23 60.12 -34.09
N ASP A 24 -36.20 60.19 -35.05
CA ASP A 24 -36.83 58.99 -35.61
C ASP A 24 -35.84 58.14 -36.45
N ALA A 25 -34.87 58.79 -37.06
CA ALA A 25 -33.73 58.16 -37.78
C ALA A 25 -32.65 57.55 -36.85
N GLY A 26 -32.71 57.84 -35.56
CA GLY A 26 -31.70 57.40 -34.59
C GLY A 26 -30.37 58.21 -34.60
N ASP A 27 -30.35 59.37 -35.29
CA ASP A 27 -29.21 60.29 -35.22
C ASP A 27 -29.35 61.20 -33.98
N TRP A 28 -28.97 60.60 -32.86
CA TRP A 28 -29.13 61.20 -31.54
C TRP A 28 -28.31 62.49 -31.38
N ALA A 29 -27.18 62.61 -32.06
CA ALA A 29 -26.35 63.81 -32.02
C ALA A 29 -26.98 64.96 -32.75
N GLN A 30 -27.50 64.78 -33.98
CA GLN A 30 -28.26 65.81 -34.71
C GLN A 30 -29.58 66.11 -33.99
N ALA A 31 -30.30 65.08 -33.51
CA ALA A 31 -31.51 65.30 -32.75
C ALA A 31 -31.27 66.22 -31.52
N GLU A 32 -30.22 65.91 -30.72
CA GLU A 32 -29.82 66.76 -29.59
C GLU A 32 -29.54 68.18 -30.01
N GLN A 33 -28.76 68.40 -31.09
CA GLN A 33 -28.41 69.77 -31.60
C GLN A 33 -29.69 70.56 -32.02
N HIS A 34 -30.59 69.91 -32.75
CA HIS A 34 -31.80 70.52 -33.23
C HIS A 34 -32.81 70.84 -32.11
N PHE A 35 -33.03 69.88 -31.21
CA PHE A 35 -33.91 70.06 -30.02
C PHE A 35 -33.36 71.19 -29.14
N LYS A 36 -32.06 71.22 -28.87
CA LYS A 36 -31.42 72.25 -28.06
C LYS A 36 -31.56 73.65 -28.74
N LYS A 37 -31.24 73.75 -30.03
CA LYS A 37 -31.40 74.98 -30.81
C LYS A 37 -32.83 75.44 -30.77
N PHE A 38 -33.82 74.55 -30.93
CA PHE A 38 -35.24 74.89 -30.84
C PHE A 38 -35.64 75.51 -29.50
N ILE A 39 -35.25 74.82 -28.43
CA ILE A 39 -35.57 75.19 -27.04
C ILE A 39 -34.88 76.54 -26.70
N ASP A 40 -33.60 76.68 -27.05
CA ASP A 40 -32.83 77.93 -26.78
C ASP A 40 -33.36 79.09 -27.57
N THR A 41 -33.75 78.88 -28.82
CA THR A 41 -34.17 80.05 -29.73
C THR A 41 -35.65 80.36 -29.56
N TYR A 42 -36.51 79.42 -29.46
CA TYR A 42 -37.98 79.57 -29.52
C TYR A 42 -38.69 79.22 -28.21
N GLY A 43 -38.01 78.73 -27.17
CA GLY A 43 -38.64 78.33 -25.94
C GLY A 43 -39.24 79.48 -25.11
N ALA A 44 -38.79 80.70 -25.22
CA ALA A 44 -39.31 81.85 -24.52
C ALA A 44 -40.46 82.56 -25.26
N ILE A 45 -40.77 82.14 -26.46
CA ILE A 45 -41.87 82.72 -27.30
C ILE A 45 -43.18 81.97 -26.95
N ALA A 46 -44.22 82.81 -26.61
CA ALA A 46 -45.50 82.31 -26.13
C ALA A 46 -46.17 81.32 -27.09
N GLU A 47 -46.05 81.52 -28.39
CA GLU A 47 -46.64 80.68 -29.43
C GLU A 47 -45.96 79.30 -29.59
N THR A 48 -44.70 79.18 -29.24
CA THR A 48 -43.89 77.92 -29.36
C THR A 48 -43.48 77.41 -28.05
N ALA A 49 -43.76 77.99 -26.93
CA ALA A 49 -43.40 77.57 -25.57
C ALA A 49 -43.92 76.17 -25.20
N ASP A 50 -45.15 75.77 -25.64
CA ASP A 50 -45.68 74.47 -25.42
C ASP A 50 -44.97 73.36 -26.27
N ALA A 51 -44.59 73.69 -27.49
CA ALA A 51 -43.79 72.83 -28.32
C ALA A 51 -42.38 72.63 -27.75
N ALA A 52 -41.72 73.70 -27.29
CA ALA A 52 -40.43 73.64 -26.62
C ALA A 52 -40.48 72.85 -25.36
N ARG A 53 -41.54 72.96 -24.58
CA ARG A 53 -41.78 72.13 -23.37
C ARG A 53 -41.85 70.65 -23.69
N ARG A 54 -42.60 70.30 -24.78
CA ARG A 54 -42.75 68.91 -25.23
C ARG A 54 -41.47 68.34 -25.82
N MET A 55 -40.57 69.12 -26.29
CA MET A 55 -39.23 68.71 -26.81
C MET A 55 -38.22 68.44 -25.74
N LYS A 56 -38.33 69.02 -24.51
CA LYS A 56 -37.41 68.78 -23.44
C LYS A 56 -37.27 67.28 -23.08
N PRO A 57 -38.35 66.51 -22.93
CA PRO A 57 -38.25 65.03 -22.71
C PRO A 57 -37.56 64.32 -23.87
N LEU A 58 -37.75 64.69 -25.10
CA LEU A 58 -37.10 64.14 -26.28
C LEU A 58 -35.61 64.46 -26.31
N LEU A 59 -35.24 65.68 -25.91
CA LEU A 59 -33.85 66.08 -25.73
C LEU A 59 -33.18 65.22 -24.61
N VAL A 60 -33.88 64.98 -23.50
CA VAL A 60 -33.42 64.07 -22.46
C VAL A 60 -33.16 62.69 -23.04
N SER A 61 -34.12 62.14 -23.78
CA SER A 61 -33.99 60.84 -24.42
C SER A 61 -32.82 60.77 -25.41
N ALA A 62 -32.62 61.80 -26.25
CA ALA A 62 -31.50 61.88 -27.16
C ALA A 62 -30.13 61.90 -26.45
N LYS A 63 -30.00 62.64 -25.34
CA LYS A 63 -28.79 62.64 -24.52
C LYS A 63 -28.54 61.30 -23.81
N LEU A 64 -29.61 60.64 -23.28
CA LEU A 64 -29.53 59.32 -22.67
C LEU A 64 -29.02 58.26 -23.67
N ARG A 65 -29.51 58.34 -24.93
CA ARG A 65 -29.07 57.44 -25.99
C ARG A 65 -27.58 57.61 -26.35
N GLN A 66 -27.05 58.80 -26.15
CA GLN A 66 -25.61 59.10 -26.29
C GLN A 66 -24.80 58.81 -25.02
N LYS A 67 -25.40 58.26 -23.97
CA LYS A 67 -24.76 57.97 -22.66
C LYS A 67 -24.19 59.24 -21.95
N LYS A 68 -24.74 60.44 -22.22
CA LYS A 68 -24.33 61.70 -21.60
C LYS A 68 -25.05 61.91 -20.26
N TYR A 69 -24.82 60.97 -19.34
CA TYR A 69 -25.59 60.87 -18.11
C TYR A 69 -25.52 62.10 -17.22
N ALA A 70 -24.29 62.58 -16.93
CA ALA A 70 -24.07 63.74 -16.06
C ALA A 70 -24.66 65.03 -16.68
N GLU A 71 -24.46 65.25 -17.99
CA GLU A 71 -25.00 66.38 -18.69
C GLU A 71 -26.56 66.38 -18.81
N THR A 72 -27.16 65.25 -18.64
CA THR A 72 -28.64 65.07 -18.74
C THR A 72 -29.31 65.40 -17.42
N LEU A 73 -28.70 65.31 -16.29
CA LEU A 73 -29.29 65.45 -14.96
C LEU A 73 -29.99 66.81 -14.76
N PRO A 74 -29.40 68.02 -15.06
CA PRO A 74 -30.08 69.28 -14.82
C PRO A 74 -31.37 69.43 -15.63
N LEU A 75 -31.37 69.00 -16.89
CA LEU A 75 -32.53 69.03 -17.77
C LEU A 75 -33.57 68.00 -17.29
N LEU A 76 -33.14 66.84 -16.88
CA LEU A 76 -34.03 65.79 -16.36
C LEU A 76 -34.75 66.22 -15.08
N GLU A 77 -34.05 66.86 -14.15
CA GLU A 77 -34.67 67.43 -12.95
C GLU A 77 -35.65 68.58 -13.26
N GLU A 78 -35.39 69.36 -14.28
CA GLU A 78 -36.32 70.39 -14.77
C GLU A 78 -37.58 69.77 -15.34
N VAL A 79 -37.43 68.80 -16.23
CA VAL A 79 -38.54 68.09 -16.86
C VAL A 79 -39.44 67.35 -15.85
N LEU A 80 -38.88 66.74 -14.84
CA LEU A 80 -39.62 66.05 -13.81
C LEU A 80 -40.47 66.97 -12.89
N LYS A 81 -40.19 68.29 -12.88
CA LYS A 81 -41.00 69.27 -12.14
C LYS A 81 -42.17 69.81 -12.96
N ASP A 82 -42.29 69.46 -14.23
CA ASP A 82 -43.35 69.86 -15.08
C ASP A 82 -44.69 69.18 -14.64
N PRO A 83 -45.72 69.97 -14.18
CA PRO A 83 -46.96 69.42 -13.72
C PRO A 83 -47.84 68.81 -14.84
N LEU A 84 -47.52 69.13 -16.10
CA LEU A 84 -48.23 68.69 -17.31
C LEU A 84 -47.52 67.49 -17.96
N LEU A 85 -46.48 66.97 -17.35
CA LEU A 85 -45.78 65.77 -17.83
C LEU A 85 -46.72 64.56 -17.74
N GLU A 86 -46.80 63.76 -18.82
CA GLU A 86 -47.60 62.54 -18.86
C GLU A 86 -47.08 61.56 -17.82
N ALA A 87 -47.96 60.86 -17.09
CA ALA A 87 -47.62 59.96 -16.01
C ALA A 87 -46.70 58.80 -16.43
N GLY A 88 -46.91 58.22 -17.63
CA GLY A 88 -46.04 57.20 -18.18
C GLY A 88 -44.60 57.67 -18.47
N LEU A 89 -44.46 58.92 -18.99
CA LEU A 89 -43.18 59.52 -19.28
C LEU A 89 -42.50 60.00 -17.99
N ALA A 90 -43.26 60.52 -17.02
CA ALA A 90 -42.77 60.84 -15.70
C ALA A 90 -42.16 59.65 -15.00
N ASP A 91 -42.84 58.49 -15.11
CA ASP A 91 -42.35 57.18 -14.58
C ASP A 91 -40.99 56.75 -15.21
N GLU A 92 -40.91 56.86 -16.50
CA GLU A 92 -39.68 56.54 -17.24
C GLU A 92 -38.54 57.46 -16.84
N LEU A 93 -38.75 58.76 -16.88
CA LEU A 93 -37.75 59.79 -16.59
C LEU A 93 -37.30 59.74 -15.11
N ALA A 94 -38.20 59.45 -14.19
CA ALA A 94 -37.87 59.26 -12.79
C ALA A 94 -36.96 58.02 -12.56
N PHE A 95 -37.19 56.95 -13.30
CA PHE A 95 -36.29 55.80 -13.28
C PHE A 95 -34.91 56.17 -13.89
N TRP A 96 -34.87 56.86 -15.03
CA TRP A 96 -33.65 57.31 -15.65
C TRP A 96 -32.87 58.31 -14.80
N ARG A 97 -33.50 59.14 -13.94
CA ARG A 97 -32.82 59.97 -12.96
C ARG A 97 -31.91 59.14 -12.06
N GLY A 98 -32.41 58.03 -11.52
CA GLY A 98 -31.62 57.12 -10.71
C GLY A 98 -30.44 56.53 -11.48
N ILE A 99 -30.66 56.13 -12.75
CA ILE A 99 -29.63 55.56 -13.63
C ILE A 99 -28.56 56.63 -13.91
N CYS A 100 -28.93 57.89 -14.22
CA CYS A 100 -27.99 58.95 -14.49
C CYS A 100 -27.05 59.23 -13.30
N HIS A 101 -27.60 59.35 -12.10
CA HIS A 101 -26.80 59.50 -10.89
C HIS A 101 -25.84 58.31 -10.70
N PHE A 102 -26.34 57.07 -10.86
CA PHE A 102 -25.55 55.85 -10.69
C PHE A 102 -24.37 55.78 -11.67
N GLN A 103 -24.65 56.08 -12.96
CA GLN A 103 -23.62 56.09 -14.01
C GLN A 103 -22.63 57.27 -13.89
N SER A 104 -23.03 58.34 -13.23
CA SER A 104 -22.19 59.47 -12.88
C SER A 104 -21.39 59.27 -11.59
N GLN A 105 -21.49 58.06 -10.97
CA GLN A 105 -20.85 57.68 -9.71
C GLN A 105 -21.36 58.52 -8.50
N ASP A 106 -22.54 59.13 -8.62
CA ASP A 106 -23.18 59.89 -7.57
C ASP A 106 -24.17 58.99 -6.83
N TYR A 107 -23.62 58.12 -5.99
CA TYR A 107 -24.37 56.94 -5.44
C TYR A 107 -25.41 57.32 -4.38
N ASP A 108 -25.26 58.36 -3.60
CA ASP A 108 -26.24 58.76 -2.58
C ASP A 108 -27.52 59.33 -3.22
N PRO A 109 -27.48 60.27 -4.18
CA PRO A 109 -28.64 60.68 -4.97
C PRO A 109 -29.24 59.52 -5.79
N ALA A 110 -28.41 58.66 -6.38
CA ALA A 110 -28.89 57.46 -7.07
C ALA A 110 -29.73 56.56 -6.15
N GLN A 111 -29.16 56.27 -4.95
CA GLN A 111 -29.82 55.41 -3.94
C GLN A 111 -31.15 56.04 -3.50
N LYS A 112 -31.15 57.37 -3.27
CA LYS A 112 -32.37 58.10 -2.93
C LYS A 112 -33.43 57.98 -4.05
N ALA A 113 -33.04 58.22 -5.32
CA ALA A 113 -33.93 58.11 -6.45
C ALA A 113 -34.54 56.73 -6.64
N PHE A 114 -33.71 55.70 -6.55
CA PHE A 114 -34.19 54.30 -6.62
C PHE A 114 -35.05 53.94 -5.40
N GLY A 115 -34.72 54.45 -4.20
CA GLY A 115 -35.49 54.27 -2.99
C GLY A 115 -36.91 54.86 -3.05
N GLU A 116 -36.99 56.06 -3.60
CA GLU A 116 -38.28 56.71 -3.88
C GLU A 116 -39.09 55.92 -4.89
N PHE A 117 -38.47 55.41 -5.93
CA PHE A 117 -39.11 54.67 -7.02
C PHE A 117 -39.66 53.32 -6.56
N TYR A 118 -38.88 52.46 -5.96
CA TYR A 118 -39.36 51.14 -5.50
C TYR A 118 -40.36 51.27 -4.34
N GLY A 119 -40.25 52.29 -3.53
CA GLY A 119 -41.18 52.58 -2.45
C GLY A 119 -42.51 53.19 -2.91
N GLU A 120 -42.72 53.37 -4.19
CA GLU A 120 -43.94 53.99 -4.82
C GLU A 120 -44.32 55.34 -4.23
N LYS A 121 -43.31 56.14 -3.85
CA LYS A 121 -43.52 57.45 -3.25
C LYS A 121 -43.80 58.57 -4.27
N MET A 122 -44.02 58.22 -5.54
CA MET A 122 -44.21 59.15 -6.67
C MET A 122 -45.69 59.44 -6.88
N PRO A 123 -46.10 60.76 -6.98
CA PRO A 123 -47.52 61.10 -7.05
C PRO A 123 -48.19 60.71 -8.37
N TYR A 124 -47.43 60.46 -9.44
CA TYR A 124 -47.95 60.05 -10.74
C TYR A 124 -48.35 58.56 -10.80
N VAL A 125 -47.87 57.73 -9.88
CA VAL A 125 -48.12 56.27 -9.91
C VAL A 125 -49.63 55.96 -9.94
N VAL A 126 -50.43 56.66 -9.19
CA VAL A 126 -51.89 56.53 -9.18
C VAL A 126 -52.54 56.82 -10.50
N LYS A 127 -51.93 57.65 -11.37
CA LYS A 127 -52.42 58.05 -12.69
C LYS A 127 -52.03 57.08 -13.80
N LEU A 128 -51.19 56.08 -13.53
CA LEU A 128 -50.76 55.12 -14.57
C LEU A 128 -51.90 54.24 -15.05
N SER A 129 -52.03 54.05 -16.36
CA SER A 129 -52.93 53.07 -16.98
C SER A 129 -52.45 51.65 -16.69
N GLU A 130 -53.32 50.66 -16.88
CA GLU A 130 -52.97 49.21 -16.61
C GLU A 130 -51.72 48.76 -17.42
N PRO A 131 -51.53 49.07 -18.69
CA PRO A 131 -50.28 48.72 -19.41
C PRO A 131 -49.06 49.42 -18.80
N GLN A 132 -49.21 50.74 -18.43
CA GLN A 132 -48.11 51.51 -17.80
C GLN A 132 -47.75 50.96 -16.41
N ARG A 133 -48.70 50.49 -15.62
CA ARG A 133 -48.47 49.83 -14.34
C ARG A 133 -47.65 48.54 -14.46
N ARG A 134 -47.84 47.76 -15.54
CA ARG A 134 -47.01 46.59 -15.82
C ARG A 134 -45.57 46.99 -16.10
N VAL A 135 -45.35 48.04 -16.87
CA VAL A 135 -44.01 48.58 -17.15
C VAL A 135 -43.39 49.12 -15.88
N HIS A 136 -44.12 49.93 -15.12
CA HIS A 136 -43.72 50.41 -13.80
C HIS A 136 -43.30 49.29 -12.85
N ALA A 137 -44.04 48.19 -12.75
CA ALA A 137 -43.66 47.04 -11.91
C ALA A 137 -42.31 46.42 -12.31
N GLY A 138 -42.00 46.41 -13.61
CA GLY A 138 -40.69 46.00 -14.10
C GLY A 138 -39.57 46.95 -13.65
N ARG A 139 -39.78 48.28 -13.87
CA ARG A 139 -38.80 49.31 -13.44
C ARG A 139 -38.63 49.33 -11.92
N ARG A 140 -39.70 49.11 -11.15
CA ARG A 140 -39.68 48.97 -9.71
C ARG A 140 -38.80 47.80 -9.24
N THR A 141 -38.97 46.62 -9.87
CA THR A 141 -38.11 45.46 -9.58
C THR A 141 -36.65 45.75 -9.87
N GLU A 142 -36.36 46.45 -10.98
CA GLU A 142 -34.97 46.81 -11.32
C GLU A 142 -34.43 47.86 -10.36
N SER A 143 -35.25 48.82 -9.90
CA SER A 143 -34.83 49.81 -8.89
C SER A 143 -34.38 49.18 -7.58
N VAL A 144 -35.01 48.07 -7.17
CA VAL A 144 -34.56 47.29 -5.99
C VAL A 144 -33.15 46.76 -6.20
N LEU A 145 -32.85 46.19 -7.37
CA LEU A 145 -31.49 45.72 -7.67
C LEU A 145 -30.48 46.85 -7.67
N LEU A 146 -30.77 47.94 -8.34
CA LEU A 146 -29.92 49.12 -8.46
C LEU A 146 -29.70 49.85 -7.12
N TYR A 147 -30.72 49.89 -6.27
CA TYR A 147 -30.60 50.41 -4.92
C TYR A 147 -29.54 49.63 -4.09
N GLY A 148 -29.65 48.29 -4.15
CA GLY A 148 -28.64 47.40 -3.50
C GLY A 148 -27.25 47.56 -4.11
N MET A 149 -27.16 47.75 -5.43
CA MET A 149 -25.88 48.05 -6.10
C MET A 149 -25.22 49.35 -5.66
N CYS A 150 -26.00 50.37 -5.24
CA CYS A 150 -25.43 51.59 -4.66
C CYS A 150 -24.68 51.33 -3.35
N PHE A 151 -25.11 50.38 -2.53
CA PHE A 151 -24.33 49.94 -1.35
C PHE A 151 -23.00 49.31 -1.78
N LEU A 152 -23.03 48.43 -2.78
CA LEU A 152 -21.81 47.77 -3.28
C LEU A 152 -20.81 48.80 -3.87
N ALA A 153 -21.32 49.78 -4.60
CA ALA A 153 -20.51 50.81 -5.18
C ALA A 153 -19.87 51.81 -4.17
N LYS A 154 -20.44 51.86 -2.97
CA LYS A 154 -19.90 52.58 -1.81
C LYS A 154 -19.10 51.70 -0.85
N ASP A 155 -18.77 50.46 -1.22
CA ASP A 155 -18.10 49.44 -0.40
C ASP A 155 -18.85 49.09 0.91
N ASP A 156 -20.16 49.45 1.01
CA ASP A 156 -21.01 49.05 2.12
C ASP A 156 -21.58 47.63 1.87
N PHE A 157 -20.67 46.66 1.92
CA PHE A 157 -21.01 45.25 1.65
C PHE A 157 -22.02 44.67 2.66
N LYS A 158 -21.90 45.09 3.93
CA LYS A 158 -22.86 44.61 4.98
C LYS A 158 -24.26 45.16 4.75
N GLY A 159 -24.37 46.45 4.38
CA GLY A 159 -25.62 47.11 4.00
C GLY A 159 -26.26 46.46 2.76
N ALA A 160 -25.45 46.16 1.74
CA ALA A 160 -25.89 45.46 0.54
C ALA A 160 -26.46 44.04 0.89
N ALA A 161 -25.71 43.26 1.64
CA ALA A 161 -26.12 41.89 2.03
C ALA A 161 -27.43 41.87 2.81
N ALA A 162 -27.54 42.76 3.80
CA ALA A 162 -28.75 42.93 4.61
C ALA A 162 -29.97 43.38 3.78
N PHE A 163 -29.76 44.38 2.90
CA PHE A 163 -30.83 44.87 2.01
C PHE A 163 -31.33 43.75 1.10
N TYR A 164 -30.45 43.06 0.38
CA TYR A 164 -30.90 41.98 -0.50
C TYR A 164 -31.57 40.85 0.28
N ALA A 165 -31.14 40.54 1.50
CA ALA A 165 -31.79 39.52 2.34
C ALA A 165 -33.28 39.89 2.59
N THR A 166 -33.57 41.15 2.93
CA THR A 166 -34.94 41.62 3.19
C THR A 166 -35.80 41.63 1.93
N GLN A 167 -35.20 41.90 0.73
CA GLN A 167 -35.97 42.00 -0.52
C GLN A 167 -36.18 40.67 -1.23
N MET A 168 -35.49 39.61 -0.84
CA MET A 168 -35.43 38.35 -1.57
C MET A 168 -36.81 37.72 -1.82
N GLN A 169 -37.67 37.68 -0.80
CA GLN A 169 -39.03 37.10 -0.93
C GLN A 169 -39.87 37.88 -1.91
N THR A 170 -39.86 39.19 -1.83
CA THR A 170 -40.60 40.10 -2.76
C THR A 170 -40.10 39.94 -4.19
N LEU A 171 -38.79 39.89 -4.39
CA LEU A 171 -38.18 39.71 -5.71
C LEU A 171 -38.56 38.35 -6.33
N ARG A 172 -38.55 37.26 -5.54
CA ARG A 172 -38.96 35.93 -6.02
C ARG A 172 -40.42 35.88 -6.49
N GLN A 173 -41.31 36.61 -5.80
CA GLN A 173 -42.72 36.70 -6.20
C GLN A 173 -42.90 37.57 -7.44
N ALA A 174 -42.16 38.65 -7.57
CA ALA A 174 -42.25 39.58 -8.67
C ALA A 174 -41.54 39.10 -9.94
N ASN A 175 -40.31 38.64 -9.82
CA ASN A 175 -39.48 38.23 -10.96
C ASN A 175 -38.35 37.31 -10.49
N ARG A 176 -38.42 36.02 -10.85
CA ARG A 176 -37.42 35.00 -10.49
C ARG A 176 -36.00 35.30 -11.01
N GLU A 177 -35.91 35.90 -12.19
CA GLU A 177 -34.61 36.31 -12.76
C GLU A 177 -33.95 37.42 -11.93
N ALA A 178 -34.74 38.44 -11.53
CA ALA A 178 -34.27 39.48 -10.64
C ALA A 178 -33.84 38.95 -9.27
N ALA A 179 -34.55 37.98 -8.73
CA ALA A 179 -34.18 37.27 -7.51
C ALA A 179 -32.85 36.50 -7.70
N GLY A 180 -32.63 35.88 -8.85
CA GLY A 180 -31.34 35.23 -9.17
C GLY A 180 -30.19 36.22 -9.21
N ARG A 181 -30.39 37.38 -9.83
CA ARG A 181 -29.42 38.46 -9.85
C ARG A 181 -29.10 39.01 -8.44
N ALA A 182 -30.13 39.23 -7.63
CA ALA A 182 -29.99 39.66 -6.24
C ALA A 182 -29.22 38.64 -5.40
N THR A 183 -29.45 37.34 -5.66
CA THR A 183 -28.71 36.26 -4.98
C THR A 183 -27.19 36.33 -5.25
N VAL A 184 -26.80 36.55 -6.49
CA VAL A 184 -25.38 36.70 -6.86
C VAL A 184 -24.77 37.96 -6.21
N LEU A 185 -25.49 39.09 -6.22
CA LEU A 185 -25.06 40.32 -5.57
C LEU A 185 -24.95 40.20 -4.05
N ARG A 186 -25.90 39.48 -3.40
CA ARG A 186 -25.86 39.19 -1.98
C ARG A 186 -24.68 38.28 -1.62
N LEU A 187 -24.44 37.24 -2.41
CA LEU A 187 -23.30 36.33 -2.20
C LEU A 187 -21.97 37.10 -2.33
N HIS A 188 -21.84 37.95 -3.34
CA HIS A 188 -20.65 38.82 -3.50
C HIS A 188 -20.46 39.72 -2.27
N ALA A 189 -21.52 40.39 -1.84
CA ALA A 189 -21.47 41.29 -0.67
C ALA A 189 -21.02 40.58 0.62
N LEU A 190 -21.53 39.36 0.84
CA LEU A 190 -21.15 38.54 2.01
C LEU A 190 -19.68 38.13 1.96
N LEU A 191 -19.19 37.76 0.78
CA LEU A 191 -17.78 37.42 0.61
C LEU A 191 -16.86 38.62 0.81
N GLU A 192 -17.17 39.80 0.25
CA GLU A 192 -16.38 41.02 0.45
C GLU A 192 -16.42 41.50 1.91
N SER A 193 -17.53 41.24 2.63
CA SER A 193 -17.61 41.53 4.08
C SER A 193 -17.00 40.45 4.98
N ASN A 194 -16.37 39.42 4.43
CA ASN A 194 -15.80 38.26 5.14
C ASN A 194 -16.84 37.48 5.98
N ASP A 195 -18.12 37.46 5.56
CA ASP A 195 -19.15 36.65 6.20
C ASP A 195 -19.34 35.32 5.44
N ASP A 196 -18.41 34.39 5.67
CA ASP A 196 -18.44 33.06 5.04
C ASP A 196 -19.64 32.21 5.51
N ILE A 197 -20.14 32.45 6.72
CA ILE A 197 -21.30 31.73 7.25
C ILE A 197 -22.58 32.17 6.53
N GLY A 198 -22.76 33.47 6.37
CA GLY A 198 -23.85 34.05 5.59
C GLY A 198 -23.78 33.63 4.11
N ALA A 199 -22.57 33.65 3.52
CA ALA A 199 -22.33 33.19 2.15
C ALA A 199 -22.71 31.72 1.97
N LEU A 200 -22.34 30.85 2.90
CA LEU A 200 -22.70 29.43 2.89
C LEU A 200 -24.23 29.24 2.99
N ALA A 201 -24.91 30.05 3.83
CA ALA A 201 -26.35 30.02 3.94
C ALA A 201 -27.02 30.37 2.60
N VAL A 202 -26.53 31.40 1.90
CA VAL A 202 -27.02 31.78 0.56
C VAL A 202 -26.87 30.64 -0.44
N VAL A 203 -25.71 29.97 -0.46
CA VAL A 203 -25.49 28.81 -1.35
C VAL A 203 -26.48 27.68 -1.02
N LYS A 204 -26.76 27.41 0.26
CA LYS A 204 -27.75 26.42 0.68
C LYS A 204 -29.18 26.78 0.25
N GLU A 205 -29.56 28.04 0.44
CA GLU A 205 -30.86 28.57 0.04
C GLU A 205 -31.12 28.54 -1.48
N THR A 206 -30.06 28.59 -2.26
CA THR A 206 -30.12 28.67 -3.73
C THR A 206 -30.34 27.30 -4.39
N LEU A 207 -30.10 26.20 -3.71
CA LEU A 207 -30.18 24.86 -4.29
C LEU A 207 -31.46 24.55 -5.06
N PRO A 208 -32.69 24.87 -4.58
CA PRO A 208 -33.90 24.51 -5.25
C PRO A 208 -34.16 25.25 -6.58
N PHE A 209 -33.45 26.40 -6.77
CA PHE A 209 -33.63 27.28 -7.92
C PHE A 209 -32.31 27.70 -8.60
N MET A 210 -31.29 26.90 -8.45
CA MET A 210 -29.96 27.16 -9.08
C MET A 210 -30.05 27.31 -10.60
N GLN A 211 -31.05 26.70 -11.26
CA GLN A 211 -31.27 26.81 -12.70
C GLN A 211 -31.87 28.17 -13.11
N GLU A 212 -32.44 28.95 -12.19
CA GLU A 212 -33.00 30.28 -12.43
C GLU A 212 -31.91 31.38 -12.39
N ILE A 213 -30.70 31.05 -12.03
CA ILE A 213 -29.56 31.99 -11.97
C ILE A 213 -28.98 32.21 -13.36
N THR A 214 -29.36 33.31 -13.97
CA THR A 214 -28.90 33.72 -15.31
C THR A 214 -27.43 34.14 -15.34
N GLN A 215 -26.86 34.53 -14.19
CA GLN A 215 -25.45 34.85 -14.02
C GLN A 215 -24.66 33.65 -13.47
N ALA A 216 -24.78 32.51 -14.13
CA ALA A 216 -24.21 31.25 -13.64
C ALA A 216 -22.70 31.29 -13.44
N VAL A 217 -21.95 31.92 -14.35
CA VAL A 217 -20.49 32.06 -14.22
C VAL A 217 -20.12 32.85 -12.96
N ALA A 218 -20.74 34.02 -12.75
CA ALA A 218 -20.48 34.83 -11.57
C ALA A 218 -20.82 34.08 -10.27
N PHE A 219 -21.95 33.39 -10.22
CA PHE A 219 -22.37 32.61 -9.06
C PHE A 219 -21.36 31.49 -8.74
N HIS A 220 -20.95 30.72 -9.74
CA HIS A 220 -20.00 29.60 -9.52
C HIS A 220 -18.59 30.06 -9.24
N THR A 221 -18.18 31.24 -9.74
CA THR A 221 -16.90 31.88 -9.35
C THR A 221 -16.91 32.27 -7.89
N LEU A 222 -18.00 32.87 -7.39
CA LEU A 222 -18.16 33.20 -5.98
C LEU A 222 -18.21 31.92 -5.10
N CYS A 223 -18.85 30.86 -5.57
CA CYS A 223 -18.82 29.54 -4.90
C CYS A 223 -17.39 28.98 -4.84
N LEU A 224 -16.58 29.14 -5.89
CA LEU A 224 -15.19 28.69 -5.88
C LEU A 224 -14.37 29.51 -4.87
N GLN A 225 -14.56 30.81 -4.80
CA GLN A 225 -13.92 31.68 -3.82
C GLN A 225 -14.30 31.28 -2.39
N LEU A 226 -15.61 31.10 -2.11
CA LEU A 226 -16.07 30.62 -0.81
C LEU A 226 -15.49 29.24 -0.44
N GLY A 227 -15.53 28.30 -1.38
CA GLY A 227 -14.97 26.96 -1.16
C GLY A 227 -13.48 26.97 -0.85
N SER A 228 -12.72 27.84 -1.53
CA SER A 228 -11.28 28.00 -1.27
C SER A 228 -11.01 28.59 0.12
N ARG A 229 -11.76 29.64 0.53
CA ARG A 229 -11.66 30.23 1.88
C ARG A 229 -12.02 29.24 2.97
N LEU A 230 -13.05 28.43 2.76
CA LEU A 230 -13.44 27.39 3.70
C LEU A 230 -12.38 26.28 3.83
N LEU A 231 -11.68 25.92 2.74
CA LEU A 231 -10.55 24.99 2.78
C LEU A 231 -9.40 25.56 3.61
N GLU A 232 -9.04 26.82 3.38
CA GLU A 232 -7.96 27.53 4.11
C GLU A 232 -8.30 27.65 5.62
N ALA A 233 -9.59 27.82 5.94
CA ALA A 233 -10.09 27.85 7.32
C ALA A 233 -10.25 26.47 7.99
N GLY A 234 -9.90 25.37 7.29
CA GLY A 234 -10.06 24.01 7.81
C GLY A 234 -11.51 23.50 7.90
N LYS A 235 -12.46 24.21 7.29
CA LYS A 235 -13.88 23.85 7.27
C LYS A 235 -14.19 22.94 6.08
N TYR A 236 -13.61 21.73 6.12
CA TYR A 236 -13.59 20.83 4.97
C TYR A 236 -14.96 20.32 4.54
N TYR A 237 -15.89 20.04 5.49
CA TYR A 237 -17.25 19.58 5.15
C TYR A 237 -18.02 20.65 4.38
N GLU A 238 -17.95 21.90 4.86
CA GLU A 238 -18.59 23.05 4.22
C GLU A 238 -17.97 23.35 2.85
N ALA A 239 -16.64 23.25 2.77
CA ALA A 239 -15.93 23.41 1.50
C ALA A 239 -16.37 22.37 0.48
N ILE A 240 -16.41 21.08 0.84
CA ILE A 240 -16.90 19.99 -0.03
C ILE A 240 -18.32 20.28 -0.47
N TYR A 241 -19.18 20.70 0.47
CA TYR A 241 -20.56 21.05 0.18
C TYR A 241 -20.70 22.11 -0.91
N VAL A 242 -19.90 23.16 -0.84
CA VAL A 242 -19.92 24.26 -1.84
C VAL A 242 -19.28 23.83 -3.16
N LEU A 243 -18.09 23.22 -3.10
CA LEU A 243 -17.30 22.88 -4.28
C LEU A 243 -18.00 21.83 -5.18
N GLN A 244 -18.68 20.85 -4.57
CA GLN A 244 -19.45 19.82 -5.34
C GLN A 244 -20.61 20.40 -6.14
N ARG A 245 -21.05 21.63 -5.86
CA ARG A 245 -22.16 22.30 -6.53
C ARG A 245 -21.73 23.17 -7.69
N ILE A 246 -20.44 23.39 -7.85
CA ILE A 246 -19.89 24.13 -8.98
C ILE A 246 -20.11 23.30 -10.24
N TRP A 247 -20.70 23.90 -11.24
CA TRP A 247 -20.95 23.25 -12.51
C TRP A 247 -19.65 23.05 -13.29
N THR A 248 -19.60 21.98 -14.08
CA THR A 248 -18.50 21.72 -14.99
C THR A 248 -18.37 22.81 -16.03
N ARG A 249 -17.16 22.96 -16.58
CA ARG A 249 -16.89 23.91 -17.66
C ARG A 249 -17.88 23.72 -18.81
N GLU A 250 -18.14 22.51 -19.23
CA GLU A 250 -19.08 22.21 -20.32
C GLU A 250 -20.50 22.69 -20.02
N LYS A 251 -20.99 22.45 -18.79
CA LYS A 251 -22.33 22.89 -18.37
C LYS A 251 -22.41 24.40 -18.30
N LEU A 252 -21.38 25.09 -17.78
CA LEU A 252 -21.33 26.56 -17.73
C LEU A 252 -21.33 27.13 -19.14
N LEU A 253 -20.49 26.62 -20.03
CA LEU A 253 -20.41 27.08 -21.41
C LEU A 253 -21.75 26.88 -22.15
N ALA A 254 -22.38 25.71 -22.00
CA ALA A 254 -23.69 25.44 -22.59
C ALA A 254 -24.75 26.41 -22.06
N THR A 255 -24.76 26.69 -20.75
CA THR A 255 -25.67 27.63 -20.12
C THR A 255 -25.46 29.06 -20.63
N GLN A 256 -24.20 29.48 -20.77
CA GLN A 256 -23.87 30.80 -21.29
C GLN A 256 -24.24 30.95 -22.76
N LYS A 257 -24.07 29.94 -23.60
CA LYS A 257 -24.54 29.95 -24.98
C LYS A 257 -26.07 30.05 -25.07
N ALA A 258 -26.80 29.34 -24.17
CA ALA A 258 -28.23 29.47 -24.07
C ALA A 258 -28.65 30.86 -23.59
N SER A 259 -27.94 31.45 -22.63
CA SER A 259 -28.19 32.84 -22.18
C SER A 259 -27.93 33.86 -23.26
N LEU A 260 -26.87 33.70 -24.06
CA LEU A 260 -26.59 34.54 -25.22
C LEU A 260 -27.75 34.56 -26.19
N ALA A 261 -28.29 33.39 -26.58
CA ALA A 261 -29.43 33.31 -27.47
C ALA A 261 -30.69 33.93 -26.85
N LEU A 262 -30.92 33.71 -25.57
CA LEU A 262 -32.06 34.25 -24.82
C LEU A 262 -32.03 35.77 -24.76
N PHE A 263 -30.88 36.36 -24.41
CA PHE A 263 -30.77 37.82 -24.30
C PHE A 263 -30.79 38.51 -25.67
N THR A 264 -30.29 37.87 -26.73
CA THR A 264 -30.42 38.35 -28.10
C THR A 264 -31.91 38.48 -28.48
N ALA A 265 -32.69 37.40 -28.24
CA ALA A 265 -34.12 37.44 -28.55
C ALA A 265 -34.88 38.46 -27.68
N ARG A 266 -34.55 38.60 -26.40
CA ARG A 266 -35.15 39.60 -25.51
C ARG A 266 -34.82 41.02 -25.90
N LEU A 267 -33.60 41.31 -26.35
CA LEU A 267 -33.17 42.59 -26.83
C LEU A 267 -33.99 43.03 -28.05
N GLU A 268 -34.23 42.09 -29.00
CA GLU A 268 -35.08 42.39 -30.16
C GLU A 268 -36.51 42.74 -29.78
N VAL A 269 -37.09 41.99 -28.80
CA VAL A 269 -38.43 42.30 -28.28
C VAL A 269 -38.47 43.66 -27.57
N ALA A 270 -37.52 43.95 -26.71
CA ALA A 270 -37.42 45.19 -25.96
C ALA A 270 -37.33 46.41 -26.89
N ARG A 271 -36.53 46.29 -27.96
CA ARG A 271 -36.38 47.35 -28.98
C ARG A 271 -37.68 47.64 -29.75
N LYS A 272 -38.57 46.63 -29.88
CA LYS A 272 -39.83 46.75 -30.60
C LYS A 272 -41.04 47.12 -29.71
N THR A 273 -40.87 47.10 -28.39
CA THR A 273 -41.95 47.31 -27.43
C THR A 273 -41.86 48.70 -26.81
N PRO A 274 -42.81 49.59 -27.07
CA PRO A 274 -42.82 50.93 -26.48
C PRO A 274 -42.83 50.89 -24.94
N GLY A 275 -42.00 51.74 -24.34
CA GLY A 275 -41.84 51.83 -22.87
C GLY A 275 -40.94 50.75 -22.25
N GLN A 276 -40.31 49.88 -23.06
CA GLN A 276 -39.34 48.88 -22.64
C GLN A 276 -37.89 49.23 -23.05
N GLU A 277 -37.62 50.45 -23.47
CA GLU A 277 -36.34 50.94 -23.96
C GLU A 277 -35.23 50.79 -22.91
N TYR A 278 -35.59 50.90 -21.61
CA TYR A 278 -34.64 50.65 -20.53
C TYR A 278 -34.13 49.19 -20.48
N LEU A 279 -34.98 48.24 -20.91
CA LEU A 279 -34.59 46.82 -20.99
C LEU A 279 -33.58 46.60 -22.13
N SER A 280 -33.69 47.38 -23.23
CA SER A 280 -32.71 47.31 -24.33
C SER A 280 -31.31 47.60 -23.82
N PHE A 281 -31.18 48.68 -23.03
CA PHE A 281 -29.90 49.09 -22.45
C PHE A 281 -29.31 47.99 -21.53
N GLN A 282 -30.16 47.34 -20.71
CA GLN A 282 -29.74 46.25 -19.85
C GLN A 282 -29.37 45.01 -20.62
N TYR A 283 -30.16 44.58 -21.60
CA TYR A 283 -29.87 43.40 -22.41
C TYR A 283 -28.63 43.58 -23.26
N GLU A 284 -28.33 44.80 -23.76
CA GLU A 284 -27.09 45.11 -24.47
C GLU A 284 -25.87 44.92 -23.55
N ALA A 285 -25.90 45.39 -22.31
CA ALA A 285 -24.84 45.24 -21.33
C ALA A 285 -24.64 43.78 -20.94
N LEU A 286 -25.77 43.04 -20.72
CA LEU A 286 -25.74 41.61 -20.40
C LEU A 286 -25.19 40.79 -21.57
N LEU A 287 -25.65 41.08 -22.80
CA LEU A 287 -25.21 40.39 -24.01
C LEU A 287 -23.71 40.57 -24.23
N SER A 288 -23.20 41.81 -24.14
CA SER A 288 -21.75 42.08 -24.25
C SER A 288 -20.92 41.36 -23.20
N ARG A 289 -21.46 41.21 -21.98
CA ARG A 289 -20.81 40.47 -20.92
C ARG A 289 -20.79 38.97 -21.20
N VAL A 290 -21.94 38.39 -21.48
CA VAL A 290 -22.10 36.95 -21.75
C VAL A 290 -21.32 36.53 -22.98
N GLN A 291 -21.26 37.36 -24.03
CA GLN A 291 -20.45 37.09 -25.21
C GLN A 291 -18.95 37.02 -24.85
N ARG A 292 -18.43 37.95 -24.07
CA ARG A 292 -17.03 37.88 -23.57
C ARG A 292 -16.78 36.66 -22.72
N GLU A 293 -17.70 36.31 -21.86
CA GLU A 293 -17.60 35.08 -21.01
C GLU A 293 -17.56 33.83 -21.89
N VAL A 294 -18.41 33.71 -22.91
CA VAL A 294 -18.39 32.57 -23.86
C VAL A 294 -17.02 32.51 -24.56
N GLU A 295 -16.56 33.62 -25.14
CA GLU A 295 -15.26 33.68 -25.83
C GLU A 295 -14.07 33.28 -24.92
N GLN A 296 -14.12 33.67 -23.64
CA GLN A 296 -13.11 33.30 -22.65
C GLN A 296 -13.18 31.80 -22.32
N PHE A 297 -14.38 31.28 -22.05
CA PHE A 297 -14.58 29.88 -21.71
C PHE A 297 -14.24 28.93 -22.86
N GLU A 298 -14.38 29.35 -24.11
CA GLU A 298 -13.98 28.56 -25.27
C GLU A 298 -12.46 28.43 -25.39
N LYS A 299 -11.69 29.44 -24.93
CA LYS A 299 -10.23 29.48 -25.04
C LYS A 299 -9.49 28.79 -23.87
N ILE A 300 -10.08 28.74 -22.68
CA ILE A 300 -9.43 28.18 -21.50
C ILE A 300 -9.61 26.66 -21.42
N ALA A 301 -8.57 26.00 -20.89
CA ALA A 301 -8.66 24.58 -20.56
C ALA A 301 -9.74 24.32 -19.49
N SER A 302 -10.20 23.08 -19.39
CA SER A 302 -11.15 22.70 -18.34
C SER A 302 -10.53 22.88 -16.95
N PHE A 303 -11.26 23.49 -16.03
CA PHE A 303 -10.91 23.62 -14.63
C PHE A 303 -11.44 22.46 -13.78
N ASP A 304 -12.20 21.54 -14.38
CA ASP A 304 -12.83 20.43 -13.69
C ASP A 304 -11.83 19.50 -12.98
N PRO A 305 -10.65 19.21 -13.55
CA PRO A 305 -9.62 18.45 -12.84
C PRO A 305 -9.15 19.14 -11.55
N ALA A 306 -8.88 20.44 -11.61
CA ALA A 306 -8.43 21.21 -10.44
C ALA A 306 -9.51 21.27 -9.35
N LEU A 307 -10.77 21.44 -9.73
CA LEU A 307 -11.91 21.44 -8.80
C LEU A 307 -12.04 20.08 -8.10
N ARG A 308 -12.00 18.98 -8.85
CA ARG A 308 -12.09 17.63 -8.30
C ARG A 308 -10.91 17.32 -7.37
N LEU A 309 -9.71 17.74 -7.74
CA LEU A 309 -8.53 17.57 -6.88
C LEU A 309 -8.68 18.31 -5.54
N ARG A 310 -9.25 19.53 -5.54
CA ARG A 310 -9.54 20.27 -4.30
C ARG A 310 -10.55 19.53 -3.41
N ILE A 311 -11.60 18.97 -4.00
CA ILE A 311 -12.60 18.17 -3.28
C ILE A 311 -11.94 16.89 -2.72
N ALA A 312 -11.12 16.21 -3.50
CA ALA A 312 -10.39 15.03 -3.06
C ALA A 312 -9.43 15.36 -1.91
N SER A 313 -8.70 16.48 -2.01
CA SER A 313 -7.82 16.96 -0.94
C SER A 313 -8.58 17.25 0.37
N ALA A 314 -9.77 17.84 0.27
CA ALA A 314 -10.60 18.08 1.45
C ALA A 314 -11.04 16.75 2.13
N TYR A 315 -11.37 15.73 1.35
CA TYR A 315 -11.65 14.39 1.90
C TYR A 315 -10.40 13.77 2.56
N ARG A 316 -9.23 13.99 1.99
CA ARG A 316 -7.97 13.52 2.58
C ARG A 316 -7.69 14.16 3.95
N GLU A 317 -7.87 15.48 4.07
CA GLU A 317 -7.68 16.20 5.34
C GLU A 317 -8.68 15.76 6.42
N LEU A 318 -9.85 15.27 6.01
CA LEU A 318 -10.84 14.63 6.91
C LEU A 318 -10.48 13.18 7.28
N GLY A 319 -9.39 12.62 6.77
CA GLY A 319 -9.05 11.20 6.94
C GLY A 319 -9.95 10.24 6.13
N ARG A 320 -10.78 10.76 5.23
CA ARG A 320 -11.71 9.99 4.40
C ARG A 320 -11.03 9.53 3.11
N TYR A 321 -10.00 8.71 3.25
CA TYR A 321 -9.14 8.29 2.15
C TYR A 321 -9.86 7.48 1.06
N ARG A 322 -10.94 6.74 1.41
CA ARG A 322 -11.72 5.98 0.41
C ARG A 322 -12.43 6.90 -0.57
N GLU A 323 -13.11 7.92 -0.06
CA GLU A 323 -13.82 8.90 -0.89
C GLU A 323 -12.84 9.72 -1.72
N CYS A 324 -11.71 10.09 -1.12
CA CYS A 324 -10.62 10.71 -1.85
C CYS A 324 -10.17 9.83 -3.03
N ALA A 325 -9.84 8.56 -2.78
CA ALA A 325 -9.39 7.63 -3.80
C ALA A 325 -10.40 7.44 -4.94
N LEU A 326 -11.70 7.32 -4.63
CA LEU A 326 -12.74 7.18 -5.65
C LEU A 326 -12.81 8.38 -6.60
N ILE A 327 -12.66 9.60 -6.08
CA ILE A 327 -12.65 10.82 -6.90
C ILE A 327 -11.41 10.83 -7.80
N LEU A 328 -10.24 10.48 -7.25
CA LEU A 328 -8.98 10.46 -7.96
C LEU A 328 -8.93 9.36 -9.04
N GLU A 329 -9.49 8.17 -8.76
CA GLU A 329 -9.65 7.11 -9.78
C GLU A 329 -10.55 7.55 -10.94
N ASP A 330 -11.69 8.23 -10.64
CA ASP A 330 -12.58 8.74 -11.68
C ASP A 330 -11.91 9.81 -12.54
N MET A 331 -11.07 10.67 -11.91
CA MET A 331 -10.25 11.64 -12.64
C MET A 331 -9.30 10.96 -13.62
N LEU A 332 -8.53 9.98 -13.13
CA LEU A 332 -7.59 9.21 -13.95
C LEU A 332 -8.24 8.51 -15.14
N ARG A 333 -9.43 7.98 -14.94
CA ARG A 333 -10.15 7.25 -15.95
C ARG A 333 -10.76 8.15 -17.02
N ARG A 334 -11.28 9.33 -16.65
CA ARG A 334 -12.13 10.18 -17.52
C ARG A 334 -11.45 11.42 -18.05
N MET A 335 -10.39 11.88 -17.41
CA MET A 335 -9.75 13.14 -17.77
C MET A 335 -8.48 12.91 -18.61
N PRO A 336 -8.16 13.81 -19.52
CA PRO A 336 -6.90 13.76 -20.27
C PRO A 336 -5.72 13.91 -19.33
N PRO A 337 -4.57 13.30 -19.64
CA PRO A 337 -3.36 13.41 -18.82
C PRO A 337 -2.81 14.84 -18.89
N ASP A 338 -2.84 15.54 -17.76
CA ASP A 338 -2.23 16.84 -17.53
C ASP A 338 -1.53 16.90 -16.17
N GLU A 339 -0.91 18.00 -15.81
CA GLU A 339 -0.22 18.19 -14.53
C GLU A 339 -1.14 18.02 -13.31
N VAL A 340 -2.42 18.37 -13.43
CA VAL A 340 -3.38 18.21 -12.34
C VAL A 340 -3.74 16.75 -12.15
N VAL A 341 -3.97 16.04 -13.23
CA VAL A 341 -4.26 14.59 -13.23
C VAL A 341 -3.02 13.82 -12.78
N LYS A 342 -1.81 14.26 -13.14
CA LYS A 342 -0.55 13.70 -12.65
C LYS A 342 -0.45 13.78 -11.11
N LYS A 343 -0.70 14.96 -10.53
CA LYS A 343 -0.73 15.14 -9.06
C LYS A 343 -1.84 14.32 -8.40
N ALA A 344 -3.00 14.25 -9.03
CA ALA A 344 -4.11 13.42 -8.58
C ALA A 344 -3.72 11.94 -8.50
N SER A 345 -3.02 11.45 -9.50
CA SER A 345 -2.55 10.05 -9.56
C SER A 345 -1.55 9.72 -8.44
N LEU A 346 -0.63 10.63 -8.15
CA LEU A 346 0.30 10.46 -7.03
C LEU A 346 -0.44 10.42 -5.69
N SER A 347 -1.41 11.34 -5.51
CA SER A 347 -2.25 11.34 -4.31
C SER A 347 -3.11 10.07 -4.17
N LEU A 348 -3.50 9.45 -5.28
CA LEU A 348 -4.24 8.19 -5.29
C LEU A 348 -3.41 7.04 -4.70
N VAL A 349 -2.12 6.93 -5.10
CA VAL A 349 -1.21 5.93 -4.53
C VAL A 349 -1.14 6.10 -3.01
N GLN A 350 -0.94 7.33 -2.54
CA GLN A 350 -0.87 7.64 -1.11
C GLN A 350 -2.17 7.28 -0.37
N CYS A 351 -3.34 7.57 -0.96
CA CYS A 351 -4.63 7.23 -0.35
C CYS A 351 -4.82 5.72 -0.18
N TRP A 352 -4.45 4.93 -1.20
CA TRP A 352 -4.54 3.47 -1.11
C TRP A 352 -3.56 2.89 -0.09
N MET A 353 -2.38 3.48 0.08
CA MET A 353 -1.42 3.11 1.12
C MET A 353 -1.98 3.39 2.52
N GLN A 354 -2.61 4.55 2.74
CA GLN A 354 -3.17 4.93 4.04
C GLN A 354 -4.30 4.00 4.53
N ILE A 355 -5.00 3.35 3.64
CA ILE A 355 -6.05 2.37 3.99
C ILE A 355 -5.60 0.92 3.78
N GLU A 356 -4.28 0.70 3.66
CA GLU A 356 -3.63 -0.61 3.57
C GLU A 356 -4.15 -1.48 2.40
N ARG A 357 -4.54 -0.83 1.29
CA ARG A 357 -4.92 -1.52 0.06
C ARG A 357 -3.74 -1.62 -0.89
N TRP A 358 -2.73 -2.38 -0.46
CA TRP A 358 -1.44 -2.50 -1.13
C TRP A 358 -1.52 -2.87 -2.62
N PRO A 359 -2.31 -3.87 -3.04
CA PRO A 359 -2.44 -4.18 -4.47
C PRO A 359 -2.99 -3.02 -5.29
N LYS A 360 -3.91 -2.21 -4.71
CA LYS A 360 -4.45 -1.01 -5.37
C LYS A 360 -3.44 0.13 -5.44
N ALA A 361 -2.60 0.28 -4.43
CA ALA A 361 -1.51 1.26 -4.45
C ALA A 361 -0.48 0.92 -5.53
N ILE A 362 -0.13 -0.37 -5.67
CA ILE A 362 0.78 -0.87 -6.71
C ILE A 362 0.20 -0.61 -8.10
N GLU A 363 -1.08 -0.99 -8.33
CA GLU A 363 -1.78 -0.75 -9.61
C GLU A 363 -1.80 0.75 -9.96
N ALA A 364 -2.11 1.62 -9.00
CA ALA A 364 -2.14 3.06 -9.21
C ALA A 364 -0.75 3.63 -9.56
N ALA A 365 0.32 3.13 -8.94
CA ALA A 365 1.70 3.50 -9.27
C ALA A 365 2.09 3.04 -10.68
N ASP A 366 1.69 1.83 -11.08
CA ASP A 366 1.94 1.32 -12.44
C ASP A 366 1.21 2.13 -13.50
N VAL A 367 -0.05 2.49 -13.27
CA VAL A 367 -0.81 3.39 -14.16
C VAL A 367 -0.16 4.77 -14.23
N TRP A 368 0.36 5.29 -13.12
CA TRP A 368 1.12 6.54 -13.13
C TRP A 368 2.36 6.42 -14.01
N MET A 369 3.14 5.36 -13.84
CA MET A 369 4.35 5.13 -14.63
C MET A 369 4.04 4.98 -16.13
N GLU A 370 2.96 4.31 -16.49
CA GLU A 370 2.53 4.16 -17.88
C GLU A 370 2.16 5.51 -18.51
N LYS A 371 1.39 6.35 -17.79
CA LYS A 371 0.87 7.61 -18.33
C LYS A 371 1.86 8.76 -18.28
N PHE A 372 2.65 8.86 -17.21
CA PHE A 372 3.50 10.02 -16.90
C PHE A 372 4.98 9.67 -16.75
N GLY A 373 5.37 8.42 -16.61
CA GLY A 373 6.75 7.99 -16.35
C GLY A 373 7.66 8.02 -17.59
N ARG A 374 7.65 9.13 -18.35
CA ARG A 374 8.49 9.28 -19.55
C ARG A 374 9.61 10.29 -19.31
N GLY A 375 10.81 9.98 -19.82
CA GLY A 375 11.98 10.85 -19.70
C GLY A 375 12.51 10.92 -18.26
N ASP A 376 13.04 12.09 -17.89
CA ASP A 376 13.62 12.37 -16.56
C ASP A 376 12.65 13.13 -15.66
N ASP A 377 11.38 12.69 -15.61
CA ASP A 377 10.38 13.33 -14.75
C ASP A 377 10.79 13.22 -13.27
N ALA A 378 10.74 14.35 -12.57
CA ALA A 378 11.21 14.46 -11.19
C ALA A 378 10.39 13.62 -10.19
N ASP A 379 9.14 13.28 -10.51
CA ASP A 379 8.26 12.50 -9.62
C ASP A 379 8.47 10.98 -9.75
N ILE A 380 9.15 10.51 -10.81
CA ILE A 380 9.40 9.07 -11.04
C ILE A 380 10.00 8.38 -9.82
N PRO A 381 11.09 8.88 -9.19
CA PRO A 381 11.68 8.20 -8.05
C PRO A 381 10.74 8.15 -6.84
N THR A 382 9.93 9.18 -6.65
CA THR A 382 8.94 9.23 -5.57
C THR A 382 7.84 8.19 -5.76
N VAL A 383 7.31 8.05 -6.98
CA VAL A 383 6.29 7.04 -7.30
C VAL A 383 6.84 5.63 -7.17
N LEU A 384 8.05 5.40 -7.66
CA LEU A 384 8.73 4.11 -7.50
C LEU A 384 8.98 3.78 -6.03
N PHE A 385 9.35 4.77 -5.21
CA PHE A 385 9.54 4.58 -3.78
C PHE A 385 8.23 4.19 -3.07
N LEU A 386 7.12 4.85 -3.40
CA LEU A 386 5.81 4.48 -2.89
C LEU A 386 5.39 3.07 -3.34
N LYS A 387 5.66 2.71 -4.60
CA LYS A 387 5.42 1.36 -5.11
C LYS A 387 6.25 0.31 -4.37
N GLY A 388 7.53 0.57 -4.13
CA GLY A 388 8.41 -0.30 -3.36
C GLY A 388 7.88 -0.54 -1.94
N ASN A 389 7.47 0.53 -1.25
CA ASN A 389 6.86 0.41 0.08
C ASN A 389 5.55 -0.40 0.06
N ALA A 390 4.70 -0.20 -0.95
CA ALA A 390 3.47 -0.97 -1.09
C ALA A 390 3.73 -2.46 -1.38
N LEU A 391 4.73 -2.79 -2.19
CA LEU A 391 5.16 -4.16 -2.46
C LEU A 391 5.70 -4.85 -1.21
N GLN A 392 6.53 -4.15 -0.43
CA GLN A 392 7.05 -4.66 0.84
C GLN A 392 5.91 -4.95 1.82
N ALA A 393 4.97 -3.99 1.99
CA ALA A 393 3.82 -4.16 2.86
C ALA A 393 2.85 -5.26 2.38
N ASP A 394 2.82 -5.55 1.07
CA ASP A 394 2.07 -6.68 0.46
C ASP A 394 2.84 -8.02 0.57
N HIS A 395 3.91 -8.08 1.40
CA HIS A 395 4.76 -9.26 1.58
C HIS A 395 5.44 -9.77 0.30
N ARG A 396 5.88 -8.87 -0.55
CA ARG A 396 6.60 -9.13 -1.82
C ARG A 396 7.98 -8.47 -1.82
N PRO A 397 8.84 -8.80 -0.82
CA PRO A 397 10.11 -8.10 -0.63
C PRO A 397 11.07 -8.22 -1.82
N GLY A 398 11.08 -9.34 -2.54
CA GLY A 398 11.94 -9.50 -3.71
C GLY A 398 11.58 -8.59 -4.88
N GLU A 399 10.30 -8.26 -5.06
CA GLU A 399 9.88 -7.28 -6.07
C GLU A 399 10.14 -5.85 -5.60
N ALA A 400 9.93 -5.58 -4.31
CA ALA A 400 10.23 -4.29 -3.70
C ALA A 400 11.71 -3.95 -3.81
N GLU A 401 12.60 -4.90 -3.50
CA GLU A 401 14.05 -4.80 -3.63
C GLU A 401 14.46 -4.31 -5.03
N LEU A 402 13.96 -4.97 -6.09
CA LEU A 402 14.26 -4.58 -7.47
C LEU A 402 13.82 -3.14 -7.81
N VAL A 403 12.69 -2.72 -7.25
CA VAL A 403 12.19 -1.35 -7.43
C VAL A 403 13.09 -0.36 -6.71
N PHE A 404 13.48 -0.62 -5.46
CA PHE A 404 14.36 0.26 -4.69
C PHE A 404 15.78 0.33 -5.29
N ALA A 405 16.34 -0.80 -5.73
CA ALA A 405 17.62 -0.85 -6.45
C ALA A 405 17.59 0.03 -7.71
N GLY A 406 16.50 -0.03 -8.49
CA GLY A 406 16.33 0.79 -9.67
C GLY A 406 16.35 2.30 -9.37
N ILE A 407 15.86 2.73 -8.19
CA ILE A 407 15.83 4.14 -7.81
C ILE A 407 17.25 4.67 -7.60
N HIS A 408 18.03 4.05 -6.71
CA HIS A 408 19.36 4.58 -6.39
C HIS A 408 20.37 4.39 -7.53
N GLN A 409 20.15 3.43 -8.43
CA GLN A 409 21.00 3.25 -9.60
C GLN A 409 20.77 4.29 -10.68
N LYS A 410 19.49 4.62 -10.97
CA LYS A 410 19.11 5.54 -12.05
C LYS A 410 18.94 6.98 -11.59
N HIS A 411 18.54 7.18 -10.35
CA HIS A 411 18.21 8.49 -9.79
C HIS A 411 19.00 8.79 -8.50
N ALA A 412 20.29 8.48 -8.49
CA ALA A 412 21.17 8.57 -7.32
C ALA A 412 21.21 9.94 -6.62
N LYS A 413 20.88 11.03 -7.35
CA LYS A 413 20.88 12.40 -6.80
C LYS A 413 19.54 12.82 -6.21
N HIS A 414 18.49 12.02 -6.38
CA HIS A 414 17.16 12.34 -5.88
C HIS A 414 17.10 12.14 -4.36
N GLU A 415 16.29 12.96 -3.68
CA GLU A 415 16.16 12.96 -2.21
C GLU A 415 15.75 11.61 -1.60
N VAL A 416 14.98 10.79 -2.32
CA VAL A 416 14.56 9.47 -1.86
C VAL A 416 15.62 8.37 -2.08
N ALA A 417 16.69 8.63 -2.87
CA ALA A 417 17.66 7.62 -3.22
C ALA A 417 18.42 7.01 -2.01
N PRO A 418 18.84 7.78 -0.99
CA PRO A 418 19.44 7.21 0.22
C PRO A 418 18.50 6.25 0.92
N ARG A 419 17.23 6.64 1.04
CA ARG A 419 16.23 5.82 1.71
C ARG A 419 15.82 4.60 0.88
N ALA A 420 15.83 4.72 -0.45
CA ALA A 420 15.60 3.58 -1.33
C ALA A 420 16.69 2.51 -1.18
N LEU A 421 17.97 2.89 -1.16
CA LEU A 421 19.06 1.95 -0.92
C LEU A 421 18.97 1.31 0.48
N PHE A 422 18.57 2.07 1.49
CA PHE A 422 18.32 1.52 2.82
C PHE A 422 17.15 0.50 2.81
N MET A 423 16.05 0.83 2.14
CA MET A 423 14.89 -0.07 2.02
C MET A 423 15.20 -1.32 1.20
N GLU A 424 16.08 -1.25 0.21
CA GLU A 424 16.64 -2.42 -0.47
C GLU A 424 17.30 -3.36 0.54
N GLY A 425 18.15 -2.84 1.44
CA GLY A 425 18.76 -3.62 2.52
C GLY A 425 17.72 -4.26 3.46
N ILE A 426 16.65 -3.54 3.79
CA ILE A 426 15.55 -4.09 4.60
C ILE A 426 14.83 -5.24 3.84
N CYS A 427 14.54 -5.04 2.56
CA CYS A 427 13.93 -6.10 1.74
C CYS A 427 14.82 -7.33 1.60
N LEU A 428 16.13 -7.16 1.54
CA LEU A 428 17.11 -8.26 1.55
C LEU A 428 17.07 -9.02 2.88
N LEU A 429 16.96 -8.31 4.03
CA LEU A 429 16.76 -8.96 5.34
C LEU A 429 15.47 -9.78 5.41
N GLU A 430 14.39 -9.25 4.87
CA GLU A 430 13.11 -9.98 4.83
C GLU A 430 13.15 -11.23 3.94
N GLN A 431 14.15 -11.30 3.06
CA GLN A 431 14.43 -12.48 2.22
C GLN A 431 15.51 -13.40 2.83
N ASP A 432 15.95 -13.16 4.07
CA ASP A 432 17.06 -13.83 4.75
C ASP A 432 18.42 -13.70 4.00
N LEU A 433 18.56 -12.69 3.10
CA LEU A 433 19.77 -12.36 2.37
C LEU A 433 20.63 -11.37 3.19
N ASN A 434 21.05 -11.81 4.36
CA ASN A 434 21.61 -10.93 5.37
C ASN A 434 22.98 -10.34 4.99
N LEU A 435 23.81 -11.06 4.24
CA LEU A 435 25.13 -10.56 3.81
C LEU A 435 25.00 -9.49 2.73
N GLU A 436 24.08 -9.71 1.77
CA GLU A 436 23.74 -8.72 0.76
C GLU A 436 23.13 -7.46 1.39
N ALA A 437 22.32 -7.64 2.44
CA ALA A 437 21.80 -6.51 3.21
C ALA A 437 22.92 -5.71 3.90
N VAL A 438 23.96 -6.38 4.45
CA VAL A 438 25.14 -5.70 4.98
C VAL A 438 25.79 -4.82 3.92
N ASP A 439 25.96 -5.34 2.70
CA ASP A 439 26.56 -4.59 1.60
C ASP A 439 25.71 -3.36 1.22
N ALA A 440 24.40 -3.51 1.14
CA ALA A 440 23.46 -2.41 0.88
C ALA A 440 23.56 -1.33 1.96
N PHE A 441 23.53 -1.68 3.25
CA PHE A 441 23.64 -0.71 4.35
C PHE A 441 25.02 -0.02 4.39
N VAL A 442 26.09 -0.72 4.11
CA VAL A 442 27.43 -0.14 4.00
C VAL A 442 27.51 0.82 2.82
N ASP A 443 26.86 0.49 1.73
CA ASP A 443 26.78 1.35 0.54
C ASP A 443 26.00 2.65 0.79
N VAL A 444 24.94 2.62 1.64
CA VAL A 444 24.29 3.86 2.13
C VAL A 444 25.29 4.80 2.76
N GLN A 445 26.12 4.27 3.68
CA GLN A 445 27.11 5.05 4.42
C GLN A 445 28.17 5.68 3.51
N LYS A 446 28.56 4.96 2.44
CA LYS A 446 29.57 5.40 1.48
C LYS A 446 29.01 6.38 0.45
N LYS A 447 27.86 6.08 -0.14
CA LYS A 447 27.29 6.84 -1.25
C LYS A 447 26.52 8.09 -0.79
N TYR A 448 25.94 8.04 0.42
CA TYR A 448 25.06 9.11 0.95
C TYR A 448 25.45 9.58 2.36
N PRO A 449 26.69 9.96 2.62
CA PRO A 449 27.16 10.33 3.97
C PRO A 449 26.45 11.56 4.55
N ALA A 450 25.82 12.38 3.71
CA ALA A 450 25.07 13.56 4.12
C ALA A 450 23.64 13.24 4.64
N ALA A 451 23.09 12.06 4.34
CA ALA A 451 21.78 11.63 4.81
C ALA A 451 21.87 11.05 6.24
N ALA A 452 22.09 11.94 7.21
CA ALA A 452 22.50 11.57 8.57
C ALA A 452 21.56 10.56 9.26
N ASP A 453 20.25 10.72 9.08
CA ASP A 453 19.21 9.83 9.65
C ASP A 453 19.26 8.42 9.05
N VAL A 454 19.41 8.33 7.73
CA VAL A 454 19.49 7.05 7.02
C VAL A 454 20.84 6.36 7.27
N VAL A 455 21.91 7.15 7.41
CA VAL A 455 23.24 6.65 7.78
C VAL A 455 23.24 6.06 9.19
N GLU A 456 22.60 6.72 10.14
CA GLU A 456 22.47 6.19 11.51
C GLU A 456 21.74 4.85 11.50
N ASP A 457 20.58 4.78 10.87
CA ASP A 457 19.80 3.55 10.72
C ASP A 457 20.64 2.45 10.02
N SER A 458 21.36 2.80 8.95
CA SER A 458 22.17 1.82 8.19
C SER A 458 23.32 1.22 9.02
N ILE A 459 23.98 2.01 9.89
CA ILE A 459 25.04 1.50 10.78
C ILE A 459 24.46 0.49 11.77
N TYR A 460 23.33 0.81 12.38
CA TYR A 460 22.64 -0.08 13.30
C TYR A 460 22.17 -1.36 12.59
N TRP A 461 21.51 -1.26 11.45
CA TRP A 461 21.01 -2.42 10.70
C TRP A 461 22.12 -3.29 10.11
N THR A 462 23.30 -2.73 9.83
CA THR A 462 24.50 -3.54 9.53
C THR A 462 24.82 -4.51 10.66
N GLY A 463 24.77 -4.04 11.91
CA GLY A 463 24.98 -4.89 13.08
C GLY A 463 23.88 -5.94 13.26
N MET A 464 22.63 -5.56 12.99
CA MET A 464 21.49 -6.48 13.04
C MET A 464 21.61 -7.59 11.98
N ALA A 465 21.94 -7.24 10.74
CA ALA A 465 22.14 -8.21 9.67
C ALA A 465 23.25 -9.23 10.00
N ARG A 466 24.35 -8.76 10.56
CA ARG A 466 25.43 -9.64 11.05
C ARG A 466 24.99 -10.54 12.20
N SER A 467 24.11 -10.03 13.08
CA SER A 467 23.55 -10.83 14.17
C SER A 467 22.64 -11.95 13.64
N PHE A 468 21.84 -11.67 12.60
CA PHE A 468 21.01 -12.68 11.94
C PHE A 468 21.85 -13.77 11.25
N GLU A 469 23.00 -13.41 10.68
CA GLU A 469 23.99 -14.36 10.16
C GLU A 469 24.80 -15.09 11.26
N LYS A 470 24.46 -14.88 12.53
CA LYS A 470 25.18 -15.45 13.67
C LYS A 470 26.68 -15.06 13.71
N GLN A 471 27.05 -13.97 13.04
CA GLN A 471 28.38 -13.37 13.09
C GLN A 471 28.55 -12.53 14.35
N HIS A 472 28.37 -13.15 15.53
CA HIS A 472 28.23 -12.49 16.82
C HIS A 472 29.37 -11.53 17.16
N ALA A 473 30.62 -11.91 16.86
CA ALA A 473 31.77 -11.04 17.14
C ALA A 473 31.73 -9.75 16.30
N GLN A 474 31.37 -9.86 15.04
CA GLN A 474 31.27 -8.70 14.14
C GLN A 474 30.04 -7.85 14.45
N ALA A 475 28.91 -8.49 14.78
CA ALA A 475 27.69 -7.81 15.20
C ALA A 475 27.93 -6.97 16.46
N ARG A 476 28.62 -7.56 17.48
CA ARG A 476 29.05 -6.88 18.70
C ARG A 476 29.90 -5.66 18.39
N SER A 477 30.98 -5.86 17.63
CA SER A 477 31.89 -4.77 17.24
C SER A 477 31.16 -3.62 16.51
N GLN A 478 30.19 -3.95 15.65
CA GLN A 478 29.42 -2.97 14.93
C GLN A 478 28.49 -2.17 15.85
N MET A 479 27.85 -2.83 16.84
CA MET A 479 27.00 -2.15 17.82
C MET A 479 27.82 -1.27 18.78
N GLU A 480 29.02 -1.70 19.17
CA GLU A 480 29.94 -0.89 19.95
C GLU A 480 30.42 0.36 19.17
N ALA A 481 30.72 0.19 17.87
CA ALA A 481 31.08 1.30 16.99
C ALA A 481 29.91 2.28 16.80
N TYR A 482 28.65 1.77 16.68
CA TYR A 482 27.45 2.57 16.63
C TYR A 482 27.29 3.43 17.88
N LEU A 483 27.35 2.86 19.07
CA LEU A 483 27.23 3.58 20.34
C LEU A 483 28.38 4.57 20.56
N LYS A 484 29.61 4.27 20.08
CA LYS A 484 30.72 5.20 20.12
C LYS A 484 30.54 6.39 19.20
N ARG A 485 29.93 6.20 18.03
CA ARG A 485 29.61 7.28 17.08
C ARG A 485 28.46 8.17 17.54
N TYR A 486 27.48 7.59 18.23
CA TYR A 486 26.28 8.26 18.73
C TYR A 486 26.17 8.11 20.26
N PRO A 487 27.05 8.75 21.05
CA PRO A 487 27.13 8.51 22.49
C PRO A 487 25.95 9.10 23.27
N GLN A 488 25.26 10.07 22.67
CA GLN A 488 24.07 10.71 23.25
C GLN A 488 22.96 10.70 22.22
N ASN A 489 21.73 10.41 22.68
CA ASN A 489 20.53 10.39 21.85
C ASN A 489 20.60 9.44 20.64
N ALA A 490 21.35 8.35 20.72
CA ALA A 490 21.33 7.28 19.70
C ALA A 490 19.92 6.74 19.54
N ARG A 491 19.37 6.79 18.32
CA ARG A 491 18.00 6.37 18.02
C ARG A 491 17.72 4.92 18.46
N HIS A 492 18.70 4.04 18.29
CA HIS A 492 18.63 2.63 18.65
C HIS A 492 19.50 2.29 19.87
N GLY A 493 19.82 3.26 20.73
CA GLY A 493 20.77 3.11 21.83
C GLY A 493 20.49 1.94 22.77
N PRO A 494 19.29 1.84 23.37
CA PRO A 494 18.94 0.71 24.25
C PRO A 494 19.02 -0.64 23.54
N ASP A 495 18.49 -0.76 22.32
CA ASP A 495 18.56 -2.02 21.58
C ASP A 495 20.00 -2.40 21.23
N ALA A 496 20.82 -1.44 20.80
CA ALA A 496 22.23 -1.71 20.51
C ALA A 496 22.99 -2.24 21.75
N ARG A 497 22.73 -1.70 22.95
CA ARG A 497 23.30 -2.23 24.20
C ARG A 497 22.81 -3.64 24.50
N PHE A 498 21.52 -3.89 24.32
CA PHE A 498 20.98 -5.25 24.44
C PHE A 498 21.62 -6.20 23.42
N ARG A 499 21.79 -5.78 22.13
CA ARG A 499 22.40 -6.60 21.07
C ARG A 499 23.88 -6.90 21.33
N ILE A 500 24.59 -6.05 22.04
CA ILE A 500 25.97 -6.35 22.52
C ILE A 500 25.92 -7.56 23.45
N ALA A 501 25.09 -7.52 24.50
CA ALA A 501 24.94 -8.63 25.43
C ALA A 501 24.42 -9.91 24.74
N PHE A 502 23.49 -9.78 23.82
CA PHE A 502 22.98 -10.88 23.00
C PHE A 502 24.10 -11.53 22.17
N SER A 503 24.95 -10.70 21.56
CA SER A 503 26.09 -11.21 20.77
C SER A 503 27.13 -11.92 21.66
N THR A 504 27.37 -11.41 22.87
CA THR A 504 28.23 -12.05 23.86
C THR A 504 27.70 -13.43 24.26
N PHE A 505 26.38 -13.52 24.46
CA PHE A 505 25.71 -14.80 24.70
C PHE A 505 25.89 -15.75 23.50
N GLY A 506 25.72 -15.26 22.28
CA GLY A 506 25.90 -16.03 21.04
C GLY A 506 27.35 -16.54 20.82
N MET A 507 28.35 -15.86 21.40
CA MET A 507 29.74 -16.33 21.43
C MET A 507 30.01 -17.37 22.53
N ALA A 508 28.99 -17.76 23.30
CA ALA A 508 29.07 -18.63 24.45
C ALA A 508 29.98 -18.08 25.60
N GLU A 509 30.21 -16.76 25.65
CA GLU A 509 30.89 -16.08 26.74
C GLU A 509 29.91 -15.80 27.89
N TYR A 510 29.29 -16.87 28.44
CA TYR A 510 28.16 -16.74 29.36
C TYR A 510 28.41 -15.90 30.61
N PRO A 511 29.58 -16.02 31.30
CA PRO A 511 29.86 -15.20 32.48
C PRO A 511 29.80 -13.70 32.17
N LYS A 512 30.38 -13.29 31.05
CA LYS A 512 30.37 -11.90 30.58
C LYS A 512 28.99 -11.44 30.14
N ALA A 513 28.28 -12.29 29.41
CA ALA A 513 26.88 -12.01 28.99
C ALA A 513 25.97 -11.79 30.20
N ILE A 514 26.15 -12.57 31.30
CA ILE A 514 25.39 -12.40 32.54
C ILE A 514 25.65 -11.01 33.16
N GLU A 515 26.91 -10.56 33.19
CA GLU A 515 27.26 -9.22 33.71
C GLU A 515 26.65 -8.12 32.85
N GLU A 516 26.80 -8.21 31.52
CA GLU A 516 26.28 -7.23 30.58
C GLU A 516 24.74 -7.16 30.60
N LEU A 517 24.03 -8.30 30.70
CA LEU A 517 22.58 -8.35 30.81
C LEU A 517 22.08 -7.77 32.14
N LYS A 518 22.76 -8.05 33.26
CA LYS A 518 22.43 -7.45 34.57
C LYS A 518 22.60 -5.93 34.54
N ASP A 519 23.73 -5.45 33.96
CA ASP A 519 23.97 -4.01 33.79
C ASP A 519 22.92 -3.35 32.88
N PHE A 520 22.56 -3.98 31.76
CA PHE A 520 21.55 -3.50 30.84
C PHE A 520 20.18 -3.37 31.55
N ILE A 521 19.72 -4.43 32.22
CA ILE A 521 18.44 -4.45 32.95
C ILE A 521 18.38 -3.33 34.01
N TYR A 522 19.50 -3.03 34.63
CA TYR A 522 19.60 -1.97 35.65
C TYR A 522 19.59 -0.56 35.03
N ARG A 523 20.36 -0.34 33.98
CA ARG A 523 20.56 0.98 33.36
C ARG A 523 19.43 1.40 32.45
N ASP A 524 18.92 0.45 31.67
CA ASP A 524 17.91 0.70 30.62
C ASP A 524 16.50 0.27 31.05
N LYS A 525 16.21 0.32 32.37
CA LYS A 525 14.95 -0.11 32.98
C LYS A 525 13.69 0.47 32.32
N ASP A 526 13.80 1.67 31.73
CA ASP A 526 12.69 2.36 31.06
C ASP A 526 12.46 1.81 29.63
N SER A 527 13.39 1.04 29.09
CA SER A 527 13.27 0.36 27.79
C SER A 527 12.57 -1.00 27.96
N VAL A 528 11.34 -0.96 28.42
CA VAL A 528 10.58 -2.09 28.99
C VAL A 528 10.56 -3.31 28.05
N GLN A 529 10.42 -3.11 26.74
CA GLN A 529 10.41 -4.21 25.77
C GLN A 529 11.70 -5.02 25.78
N TYR A 530 12.85 -4.35 25.73
CA TYR A 530 14.16 -5.02 25.69
C TYR A 530 14.55 -5.58 27.04
N VAL A 531 14.10 -4.96 28.12
CA VAL A 531 14.36 -5.45 29.50
C VAL A 531 13.71 -6.82 29.71
N GLU A 532 12.50 -7.04 29.26
CA GLU A 532 11.84 -8.35 29.40
C GLU A 532 12.53 -9.43 28.54
N GLU A 533 13.00 -9.09 27.34
CA GLU A 533 13.81 -9.99 26.52
C GLU A 533 15.19 -10.27 27.17
N ALA A 534 15.81 -9.26 27.76
CA ALA A 534 17.08 -9.40 28.47
C ALA A 534 16.95 -10.31 29.72
N LYS A 535 15.84 -10.27 30.44
CA LYS A 535 15.56 -11.18 31.57
C LYS A 535 15.45 -12.64 31.11
N LEU A 536 14.80 -12.89 29.95
CA LEU A 536 14.79 -14.21 29.34
C LEU A 536 16.20 -14.69 28.98
N LEU A 537 16.95 -13.85 28.29
CA LEU A 537 18.31 -14.18 27.88
C LEU A 537 19.28 -14.36 29.06
N LEU A 538 19.07 -13.59 30.14
CA LEU A 538 19.79 -13.75 31.39
C LEU A 538 19.50 -15.15 32.02
N GLY A 539 18.26 -15.57 32.00
CA GLY A 539 17.88 -16.93 32.41
C GLY A 539 18.55 -18.00 31.55
N ASP A 540 18.60 -17.82 30.22
CA ASP A 540 19.28 -18.75 29.31
C ASP A 540 20.79 -18.81 29.60
N ALA A 541 21.44 -17.66 29.82
CA ALA A 541 22.88 -17.58 30.11
C ALA A 541 23.20 -18.25 31.46
N LEU A 542 22.39 -17.98 32.49
CA LEU A 542 22.57 -18.61 33.80
C LEU A 542 22.33 -20.12 33.75
N GLY A 543 21.35 -20.57 32.99
CA GLY A 543 21.09 -22.00 32.74
C GLY A 543 22.24 -22.70 32.04
N SER A 544 22.85 -22.02 31.05
CA SER A 544 24.03 -22.53 30.33
C SER A 544 25.25 -22.63 31.23
N GLU A 545 25.39 -21.77 32.25
CA GLU A 545 26.41 -21.83 33.30
C GLU A 545 26.09 -22.85 34.41
N GLY A 546 24.98 -23.56 34.33
CA GLY A 546 24.54 -24.51 35.36
C GLY A 546 23.97 -23.86 36.63
N LYS A 547 23.73 -22.54 36.65
CA LYS A 547 23.20 -21.80 37.78
C LYS A 547 21.65 -21.86 37.78
N ILE A 548 21.14 -23.10 37.99
CA ILE A 548 19.72 -23.44 37.78
C ILE A 548 18.74 -22.55 38.56
N ASP A 549 18.97 -22.37 39.87
CA ASP A 549 18.07 -21.60 40.71
C ASP A 549 18.10 -20.08 40.41
N GLU A 550 19.30 -19.55 39.99
CA GLU A 550 19.39 -18.17 39.53
C GLU A 550 18.66 -17.96 38.18
N ALA A 551 18.78 -18.95 37.27
CA ALA A 551 18.08 -18.92 35.98
C ALA A 551 16.57 -18.89 36.20
N ILE A 552 16.04 -19.74 37.07
CA ILE A 552 14.61 -19.75 37.42
C ILE A 552 14.17 -18.39 37.99
N LYS A 553 14.98 -17.78 38.88
CA LYS A 553 14.67 -16.43 39.40
C LYS A 553 14.64 -15.38 38.29
N ALA A 554 15.58 -15.42 37.34
CA ALA A 554 15.61 -14.50 36.22
C ALA A 554 14.33 -14.64 35.35
N TYR A 555 13.92 -15.85 34.99
CA TYR A 555 12.69 -16.09 34.24
C TYR A 555 11.42 -15.65 35.01
N LEU A 556 11.35 -15.91 36.33
CA LEU A 556 10.22 -15.49 37.15
C LEU A 556 10.11 -13.97 37.31
N SER A 557 11.19 -13.22 37.00
CA SER A 557 11.20 -11.76 37.01
C SER A 557 10.56 -11.13 35.78
N VAL A 558 10.21 -11.91 34.75
CA VAL A 558 9.54 -11.43 33.54
C VAL A 558 8.12 -10.98 33.88
N ASP A 559 7.76 -9.76 33.47
CA ASP A 559 6.48 -9.14 33.82
C ASP A 559 5.38 -9.52 32.81
N ARG A 560 4.35 -10.19 33.29
CA ARG A 560 3.17 -10.58 32.50
C ARG A 560 2.45 -9.38 31.87
N THR A 561 2.43 -8.23 32.55
CA THR A 561 1.67 -7.06 32.11
C THR A 561 2.34 -6.33 30.95
N VAL A 562 3.64 -6.48 30.81
CA VAL A 562 4.46 -5.85 29.76
C VAL A 562 4.40 -6.66 28.48
N ASN A 563 4.70 -7.94 28.58
CA ASN A 563 4.68 -8.83 27.42
C ASN A 563 4.18 -10.23 27.84
N PRO A 564 2.89 -10.51 27.67
CA PRO A 564 2.31 -11.81 28.01
C PRO A 564 3.01 -12.99 27.33
N ARG A 565 3.51 -12.81 26.12
CA ARG A 565 4.22 -13.85 25.37
C ARG A 565 5.56 -14.19 26.01
N PHE A 566 6.36 -13.20 26.36
CA PHE A 566 7.64 -13.44 27.05
C PHE A 566 7.43 -14.09 28.43
N TYR A 567 6.35 -13.71 29.13
CA TYR A 567 5.99 -14.37 30.37
C TYR A 567 5.65 -15.85 30.18
N GLU A 568 4.86 -16.20 29.16
CA GLU A 568 4.60 -17.61 28.84
C GLU A 568 5.87 -18.35 28.42
N ASP A 569 6.71 -17.72 27.58
CA ASP A 569 7.99 -18.31 27.17
C ASP A 569 8.91 -18.57 28.40
N ALA A 570 8.92 -17.69 29.37
CA ALA A 570 9.63 -17.91 30.64
C ALA A 570 9.18 -19.17 31.37
N TRP A 571 7.86 -19.41 31.45
CA TRP A 571 7.31 -20.61 32.07
C TRP A 571 7.79 -21.89 31.40
N PHE A 572 7.80 -21.93 30.08
CA PHE A 572 8.26 -23.11 29.33
C PHE A 572 9.78 -23.29 29.40
N ARG A 573 10.55 -22.19 29.45
CA ARG A 573 12.01 -22.25 29.68
C ARG A 573 12.34 -22.79 31.08
N ILE A 574 11.61 -22.41 32.11
CA ILE A 574 11.74 -23.00 33.46
C ILE A 574 11.50 -24.52 33.39
N GLY A 575 10.45 -24.96 32.67
CA GLY A 575 10.21 -26.40 32.46
C GLY A 575 11.40 -27.09 31.80
N ASN A 576 12.00 -26.47 30.76
CA ASN A 576 13.19 -27.02 30.11
C ASN A 576 14.41 -27.07 31.05
N ILE A 577 14.61 -26.06 31.89
CA ILE A 577 15.69 -26.01 32.89
C ILE A 577 15.50 -27.19 33.88
N TYR A 578 14.30 -27.41 34.42
CA TYR A 578 14.01 -28.54 35.27
C TYR A 578 14.28 -29.89 34.57
N LYS A 579 13.91 -30.02 33.28
CA LYS A 579 14.16 -31.19 32.47
C LYS A 579 15.67 -31.45 32.32
N LEU A 580 16.47 -30.46 32.00
CA LEU A 580 17.92 -30.58 31.85
C LEU A 580 18.60 -30.91 33.18
N ALA A 581 18.07 -30.43 34.29
CA ALA A 581 18.55 -30.70 35.64
C ALA A 581 18.00 -32.05 36.18
N GLU A 582 17.23 -32.82 35.39
CA GLU A 582 16.54 -34.06 35.78
C GLU A 582 15.61 -33.89 37.00
N ARG A 583 15.13 -32.66 37.25
CA ARG A 583 14.23 -32.33 38.36
C ARG A 583 12.77 -32.49 37.94
N PHE A 584 12.36 -33.77 37.63
CA PHE A 584 11.09 -34.07 36.99
C PHE A 584 9.87 -33.79 37.88
N GLU A 585 9.97 -33.96 39.16
CA GLU A 585 8.88 -33.66 40.11
C GLU A 585 8.57 -32.16 40.18
N GLU A 586 9.63 -31.33 40.22
CA GLU A 586 9.47 -29.87 40.19
C GLU A 586 8.96 -29.41 38.85
N MET A 587 9.42 -30.02 37.75
CA MET A 587 8.90 -29.75 36.41
C MET A 587 7.38 -30.01 36.34
N ARG A 588 6.94 -31.14 36.86
CA ARG A 588 5.52 -31.48 36.91
C ARG A 588 4.73 -30.45 37.70
N ALA A 589 5.13 -30.21 38.94
CA ALA A 589 4.47 -29.26 39.84
C ALA A 589 4.42 -27.82 39.21
N HIS A 590 5.48 -27.45 38.47
CA HIS A 590 5.54 -26.17 37.75
C HIS A 590 4.49 -26.09 36.65
N PHE A 591 4.37 -27.09 35.78
CA PHE A 591 3.36 -27.07 34.70
C PHE A 591 1.93 -27.28 35.23
N GLU A 592 1.72 -28.07 36.30
CA GLU A 592 0.43 -28.15 36.97
C GLU A 592 0.00 -26.80 37.54
N ARG A 593 0.95 -26.03 38.06
CA ARG A 593 0.69 -24.64 38.51
C ARG A 593 0.34 -23.73 37.32
N TYR A 594 1.06 -23.82 36.21
CA TYR A 594 0.78 -23.08 34.99
C TYR A 594 -0.66 -23.32 34.48
N VAL A 595 -1.08 -24.57 34.41
CA VAL A 595 -2.43 -24.94 33.97
C VAL A 595 -3.51 -24.32 34.88
N ARG A 596 -3.25 -24.25 36.20
CA ARG A 596 -4.18 -23.63 37.16
C ARG A 596 -4.20 -22.09 37.05
N GLU A 597 -3.05 -21.45 36.86
CA GLU A 597 -2.91 -19.99 36.86
C GLU A 597 -3.23 -19.34 35.51
N SER A 598 -3.14 -20.10 34.42
CA SER A 598 -3.34 -19.63 33.06
C SER A 598 -4.37 -20.43 32.26
N PRO A 599 -5.62 -20.60 32.79
CA PRO A 599 -6.62 -21.50 32.20
C PRO A 599 -7.12 -21.10 30.81
N LYS A 600 -6.78 -19.90 30.35
CA LYS A 600 -7.12 -19.39 29.01
C LYS A 600 -5.95 -19.38 28.04
N SER A 601 -4.78 -19.87 28.43
CA SER A 601 -3.62 -19.92 27.56
C SER A 601 -3.84 -20.94 26.43
N LEU A 602 -3.37 -20.60 25.24
CA LEU A 602 -3.36 -21.49 24.08
C LEU A 602 -2.33 -22.63 24.23
N ARG A 603 -1.42 -22.53 25.21
CA ARG A 603 -0.33 -23.49 25.47
C ARG A 603 -0.66 -24.51 26.56
N ILE A 604 -1.93 -24.62 27.00
CA ILE A 604 -2.30 -25.56 28.05
C ILE A 604 -2.00 -27.03 27.64
N ALA A 605 -2.36 -27.41 26.42
CA ALA A 605 -2.10 -28.75 25.95
C ALA A 605 -0.59 -29.03 25.85
N GLU A 606 0.24 -28.07 25.53
CA GLU A 606 1.71 -28.16 25.57
C GLU A 606 2.19 -28.37 27.03
N ALA A 607 1.65 -27.66 27.99
CA ALA A 607 1.98 -27.84 29.40
C ALA A 607 1.56 -29.25 29.89
N VAL A 608 0.37 -29.73 29.51
CA VAL A 608 -0.10 -31.07 29.84
C VAL A 608 0.73 -32.15 29.15
N TYR A 609 1.22 -31.88 27.91
CA TYR A 609 2.19 -32.79 27.29
C TYR A 609 3.41 -33.00 28.18
N TRP A 610 3.97 -31.96 28.76
CA TRP A 610 5.12 -32.09 29.65
C TRP A 610 4.78 -32.74 30.98
N ILE A 611 3.60 -32.50 31.56
CA ILE A 611 3.09 -33.23 32.73
C ILE A 611 3.02 -34.74 32.43
N GLY A 612 2.37 -35.10 31.36
CA GLY A 612 2.25 -36.49 30.92
C GLY A 612 3.61 -37.15 30.61
N TRP A 613 4.53 -36.37 30.03
CA TRP A 613 5.90 -36.81 29.77
C TRP A 613 6.64 -37.15 31.08
N THR A 614 6.47 -36.37 32.16
CA THR A 614 7.09 -36.67 33.45
C THR A 614 6.51 -37.95 34.07
N PHE A 615 5.22 -38.21 33.92
CA PHE A 615 4.58 -39.45 34.35
C PHE A 615 5.10 -40.65 33.54
N ASP A 616 5.23 -40.51 32.22
CA ASP A 616 5.75 -41.62 31.37
C ASP A 616 7.20 -41.94 31.74
N THR A 617 8.02 -40.94 31.95
CA THR A 617 9.43 -41.07 32.36
C THR A 617 9.56 -41.74 33.73
N ALA A 618 8.63 -41.49 34.66
CA ALA A 618 8.56 -42.12 35.96
C ALA A 618 7.90 -43.50 35.91
N GLY A 619 7.55 -44.04 34.73
CA GLY A 619 6.88 -45.34 34.57
C GLY A 619 5.38 -45.30 34.90
N ARG A 620 4.80 -44.18 35.25
CA ARG A 620 3.40 -43.97 35.64
C ARG A 620 2.50 -43.79 34.40
N ARG A 621 2.45 -44.81 33.56
CA ARG A 621 1.80 -44.78 32.25
C ARG A 621 0.31 -44.49 32.29
N ASP A 622 -0.39 -44.96 33.31
CA ASP A 622 -1.84 -44.72 33.42
C ASP A 622 -2.16 -43.24 33.67
N GLU A 623 -1.37 -42.59 34.49
CA GLU A 623 -1.52 -41.15 34.75
C GLU A 623 -1.13 -40.32 33.52
N ALA A 624 -0.07 -40.73 32.83
CA ALA A 624 0.31 -40.11 31.55
C ALA A 624 -0.83 -40.22 30.52
N ARG A 625 -1.41 -41.43 30.38
CA ARG A 625 -2.57 -41.67 29.49
C ARG A 625 -3.75 -40.77 29.85
N LYS A 626 -4.10 -40.73 31.15
CA LYS A 626 -5.20 -39.91 31.63
C LYS A 626 -4.96 -38.45 31.31
N ALA A 627 -3.81 -37.91 31.65
CA ALA A 627 -3.47 -36.48 31.36
C ALA A 627 -3.59 -36.16 29.87
N TYR A 628 -3.07 -37.00 28.99
CA TYR A 628 -3.12 -36.80 27.57
C TYR A 628 -4.54 -36.87 27.01
N TRP A 629 -5.36 -37.82 27.44
CA TRP A 629 -6.75 -37.91 27.00
C TRP A 629 -7.61 -36.76 27.53
N ASP A 630 -7.39 -36.31 28.76
CA ASP A 630 -8.04 -35.13 29.32
C ASP A 630 -7.71 -33.88 28.52
N ALA A 631 -6.45 -33.68 28.11
CA ALA A 631 -6.03 -32.55 27.25
C ALA A 631 -6.67 -32.62 25.85
N ILE A 632 -6.72 -33.82 25.24
CA ILE A 632 -7.36 -34.00 23.93
C ILE A 632 -8.85 -33.69 24.01
N GLU A 633 -9.52 -34.15 25.08
CA GLU A 633 -10.95 -33.91 25.26
C GLU A 633 -11.28 -32.43 25.44
N GLN A 634 -10.47 -31.70 26.22
CA GLN A 634 -10.72 -30.31 26.56
C GLN A 634 -10.23 -29.30 25.50
N HIS A 635 -9.10 -29.59 24.87
CA HIS A 635 -8.42 -28.64 23.99
C HIS A 635 -8.29 -29.12 22.54
N GLY A 636 -8.61 -30.36 22.25
CA GLY A 636 -8.37 -31.00 20.95
C GLY A 636 -9.13 -30.38 19.79
N ASP A 637 -10.30 -29.77 20.03
CA ASP A 637 -11.09 -29.13 18.99
C ASP A 637 -10.82 -27.60 18.83
N ALA A 638 -10.01 -27.00 19.72
CA ALA A 638 -9.64 -25.60 19.61
C ALA A 638 -8.55 -25.43 18.52
N PRO A 639 -8.81 -24.69 17.43
CA PRO A 639 -7.87 -24.58 16.31
C PRO A 639 -6.52 -23.99 16.72
N ASP A 640 -6.54 -22.98 17.59
CA ASP A 640 -5.34 -22.23 18.02
C ASP A 640 -4.62 -22.89 19.22
N SER A 641 -5.10 -24.03 19.74
CA SER A 641 -4.46 -24.71 20.87
C SER A 641 -3.14 -25.35 20.44
N LEU A 642 -2.06 -24.97 21.12
CA LEU A 642 -0.70 -25.45 20.88
C LEU A 642 -0.42 -26.70 21.72
N GLY A 643 0.29 -27.68 21.15
CA GLY A 643 0.74 -28.88 21.82
C GLY A 643 -0.19 -30.09 21.73
N VAL A 644 -1.41 -29.96 21.18
CA VAL A 644 -2.34 -31.11 20.97
C VAL A 644 -1.72 -32.15 20.06
N GLU A 645 -1.04 -31.76 19.02
CA GLU A 645 -0.33 -32.62 18.10
C GLU A 645 0.82 -33.37 18.79
N ASP A 646 1.49 -32.76 19.75
CA ASP A 646 2.55 -33.42 20.53
C ASP A 646 1.96 -34.45 21.50
N VAL A 647 0.84 -34.09 22.13
CA VAL A 647 0.08 -35.04 22.98
C VAL A 647 -0.33 -36.24 22.15
N LEU A 648 -0.96 -36.05 21.00
CA LEU A 648 -1.40 -37.14 20.11
C LEU A 648 -0.21 -37.98 19.60
N ALA A 649 0.91 -37.33 19.24
CA ALA A 649 2.11 -38.02 18.77
C ALA A 649 2.83 -38.81 19.90
N ALA A 650 2.59 -38.49 21.17
CA ALA A 650 3.16 -39.18 22.30
C ALA A 650 2.37 -40.47 22.70
N LEU A 651 1.08 -40.53 22.38
CA LEU A 651 0.20 -41.64 22.73
C LEU A 651 0.76 -43.05 22.35
N PRO A 652 1.34 -43.28 21.16
CA PRO A 652 1.85 -44.60 20.78
C PRO A 652 2.83 -45.21 21.75
N ARG A 653 3.58 -44.41 22.49
CA ARG A 653 4.52 -44.92 23.52
C ARG A 653 3.81 -45.52 24.73
N LEU A 654 2.60 -45.05 25.02
CA LEU A 654 1.79 -45.46 26.14
C LEU A 654 0.90 -46.70 25.83
N TYR A 655 0.87 -47.10 24.55
CA TYR A 655 0.11 -48.24 24.04
C TYR A 655 1.05 -49.26 23.36
N PRO A 656 1.88 -49.96 24.11
CA PRO A 656 2.88 -50.87 23.55
C PRO A 656 2.25 -52.14 22.96
N GLY A 657 2.96 -52.78 22.03
CA GLY A 657 2.56 -54.00 21.39
C GLY A 657 1.48 -53.87 20.32
N VAL A 658 0.99 -54.99 19.83
CA VAL A 658 -0.04 -55.05 18.79
C VAL A 658 -1.40 -54.67 19.36
N GLU A 659 -1.77 -55.24 20.49
CA GLU A 659 -3.06 -54.97 21.17
C GLU A 659 -3.21 -53.51 21.55
N GLY A 660 -2.15 -52.89 22.13
CA GLY A 660 -2.16 -51.45 22.45
C GLY A 660 -2.29 -50.59 21.22
N ARG A 661 -1.61 -50.93 20.13
CA ARG A 661 -1.74 -50.20 18.86
C ARG A 661 -3.15 -50.31 18.29
N ASP A 662 -3.78 -51.49 18.35
CA ASP A 662 -5.13 -51.72 17.84
C ASP A 662 -6.17 -50.97 18.71
N GLU A 663 -6.00 -50.96 20.03
CA GLU A 663 -6.81 -50.14 20.95
C GLU A 663 -6.71 -48.65 20.62
N LEU A 664 -5.49 -48.15 20.47
CA LEU A 664 -5.27 -46.72 20.12
C LEU A 664 -5.85 -46.39 18.74
N THR A 665 -5.73 -47.32 17.77
CA THR A 665 -6.31 -47.16 16.43
C THR A 665 -7.82 -47.05 16.50
N ALA A 666 -8.50 -47.85 17.31
CA ALA A 666 -9.94 -47.77 17.52
C ALA A 666 -10.34 -46.41 18.13
N LYS A 667 -9.68 -45.98 19.22
CA LYS A 667 -9.95 -44.69 19.88
C LYS A 667 -9.76 -43.49 18.95
N LEU A 668 -8.67 -43.46 18.17
CA LEU A 668 -8.42 -42.43 17.20
C LEU A 668 -9.41 -42.48 16.02
N GLY A 669 -9.83 -43.71 15.65
CA GLY A 669 -10.86 -43.93 14.64
C GLY A 669 -12.22 -43.37 15.05
N ASP A 670 -12.62 -43.58 16.30
CA ASP A 670 -13.86 -43.02 16.84
C ASP A 670 -13.87 -41.48 16.84
N LEU A 671 -12.74 -40.86 17.26
CA LEU A 671 -12.57 -39.42 17.20
C LEU A 671 -12.56 -38.89 15.78
N GLY A 672 -12.04 -39.64 14.80
CA GLY A 672 -12.01 -39.28 13.38
C GLY A 672 -13.29 -39.63 12.62
N SER A 673 -14.30 -40.25 13.29
CA SER A 673 -15.54 -40.71 12.66
C SER A 673 -16.37 -39.59 12.04
N PRO A 674 -17.24 -39.87 11.05
CA PRO A 674 -18.12 -38.85 10.46
C PRO A 674 -18.99 -38.12 11.49
N SER A 675 -19.48 -38.84 12.52
CA SER A 675 -20.28 -38.24 13.58
C SER A 675 -19.49 -37.32 14.50
N SER A 676 -18.24 -37.64 14.79
CA SER A 676 -17.32 -36.78 15.53
C SER A 676 -16.93 -35.54 14.72
N ARG A 677 -16.64 -35.74 13.43
CA ARG A 677 -16.31 -34.65 12.50
C ARG A 677 -17.41 -33.59 12.39
N ALA A 678 -18.67 -34.00 12.42
CA ALA A 678 -19.79 -33.06 12.39
C ALA A 678 -19.89 -32.19 13.66
N ARG A 679 -19.39 -32.66 14.80
CA ARG A 679 -19.46 -31.99 16.09
C ARG A 679 -18.15 -31.31 16.51
N ARG A 680 -17.01 -31.92 16.18
CA ARG A 680 -15.66 -31.56 16.60
C ARG A 680 -14.70 -31.69 15.41
N PRO A 681 -14.79 -30.81 14.38
CA PRO A 681 -14.10 -30.99 13.10
C PRO A 681 -12.57 -30.92 13.23
N VAL A 682 -12.05 -30.04 14.09
CA VAL A 682 -10.60 -29.88 14.28
C VAL A 682 -10.02 -31.10 14.97
N LEU A 683 -10.66 -31.57 16.04
CA LEU A 683 -10.22 -32.78 16.74
C LEU A 683 -10.29 -34.03 15.84
N ALA A 684 -11.34 -34.16 15.05
CA ALA A 684 -11.50 -35.31 14.15
C ALA A 684 -10.39 -35.35 13.09
N LEU A 685 -9.99 -34.20 12.58
CA LEU A 685 -8.86 -34.05 11.66
C LEU A 685 -7.54 -34.43 12.35
N ARG A 686 -7.26 -33.87 13.54
CA ARG A 686 -6.08 -34.19 14.34
C ARG A 686 -5.97 -35.67 14.69
N ALA A 687 -7.09 -36.28 15.07
CA ALA A 687 -7.14 -37.73 15.39
C ALA A 687 -6.87 -38.59 14.14
N SER A 688 -7.42 -38.21 12.98
CA SER A 688 -7.17 -38.92 11.72
C SER A 688 -5.71 -38.82 11.29
N TRP A 689 -5.09 -37.64 11.47
CA TRP A 689 -3.65 -37.41 11.27
C TRP A 689 -2.82 -38.30 12.21
N ALA A 690 -3.14 -38.33 13.50
CA ALA A 690 -2.44 -39.15 14.49
C ALA A 690 -2.55 -40.65 14.20
N LYS A 691 -3.72 -41.10 13.74
CA LYS A 691 -3.93 -42.48 13.27
C LYS A 691 -3.01 -42.80 12.09
N ALA A 692 -2.92 -41.92 11.11
CA ALA A 692 -2.00 -42.09 9.98
C ALA A 692 -0.54 -42.20 10.46
N GLY A 693 -0.14 -41.32 11.40
CA GLY A 693 1.20 -41.33 12.01
C GLY A 693 1.52 -42.64 12.75
N LEU A 694 0.56 -43.20 13.49
CA LEU A 694 0.68 -44.49 14.21
C LEU A 694 1.01 -45.63 13.24
N TRP A 695 0.41 -45.67 12.07
CA TRP A 695 0.57 -46.71 11.08
C TRP A 695 1.68 -46.50 10.07
N LYS A 696 2.34 -45.33 10.06
CA LYS A 696 3.37 -44.96 9.07
C LYS A 696 4.46 -46.03 8.87
N LYS A 697 4.89 -46.70 9.95
CA LYS A 697 5.91 -47.76 9.91
C LYS A 697 5.38 -49.16 9.56
N HIS A 698 4.11 -49.43 9.79
CA HIS A 698 3.49 -50.75 9.67
C HIS A 698 2.70 -50.90 8.37
N ASP A 699 2.02 -49.86 7.94
CA ASP A 699 1.31 -49.74 6.67
C ASP A 699 1.54 -48.35 6.06
N PRO A 700 2.67 -48.11 5.39
CA PRO A 700 2.99 -46.83 4.80
C PRO A 700 2.00 -46.37 3.71
N GLU A 701 1.41 -47.34 2.97
CA GLU A 701 0.44 -47.03 1.93
C GLU A 701 -0.92 -46.62 2.50
N GLY A 702 -1.41 -47.35 3.51
CA GLY A 702 -2.61 -47.01 4.24
C GLY A 702 -2.47 -45.63 4.92
N SER A 703 -1.33 -45.40 5.58
CA SER A 703 -1.01 -44.12 6.20
C SER A 703 -1.11 -42.95 5.20
N ARG A 704 -0.50 -43.11 4.03
CA ARG A 704 -0.57 -42.08 2.96
C ARG A 704 -2.00 -41.87 2.48
N ARG A 705 -2.78 -42.92 2.26
CA ARG A 705 -4.19 -42.79 1.86
C ARG A 705 -5.00 -42.01 2.87
N TRP A 706 -4.87 -42.27 4.16
CA TRP A 706 -5.58 -41.53 5.21
C TRP A 706 -5.18 -40.05 5.25
N LEU A 707 -3.91 -39.74 5.07
CA LEU A 707 -3.47 -38.33 4.97
C LEU A 707 -4.05 -37.63 3.76
N VAL A 708 -4.10 -38.29 2.60
CA VAL A 708 -4.68 -37.74 1.37
C VAL A 708 -6.18 -37.46 1.51
N GLU A 709 -6.91 -38.30 2.30
CA GLU A 709 -8.33 -38.08 2.60
C GLU A 709 -8.58 -36.80 3.43
N LEU A 710 -7.57 -36.26 4.11
CA LEU A 710 -7.68 -35.01 4.86
C LEU A 710 -7.58 -33.75 3.96
N ALA A 711 -7.02 -33.89 2.78
CA ALA A 711 -6.74 -32.74 1.90
C ALA A 711 -7.95 -31.83 1.62
N PRO A 712 -9.18 -32.34 1.36
CA PRO A 712 -10.36 -31.49 1.13
C PRO A 712 -10.80 -30.68 2.36
N GLN A 713 -10.29 -31.04 3.54
CA GLN A 713 -10.66 -30.41 4.82
C GLN A 713 -9.59 -29.43 5.31
N MET A 714 -8.50 -29.22 4.54
CA MET A 714 -7.39 -28.36 4.94
C MET A 714 -7.77 -26.88 4.85
N ASP A 715 -7.89 -26.24 6.00
CA ASP A 715 -7.79 -24.79 6.11
C ASP A 715 -6.38 -24.45 6.60
N VAL A 716 -5.47 -24.21 5.65
CA VAL A 716 -4.04 -24.02 5.94
C VAL A 716 -3.79 -22.89 6.93
N ARG A 717 -4.65 -21.88 6.96
CA ARG A 717 -4.50 -20.73 7.86
C ARG A 717 -4.67 -21.12 9.34
N HIS A 718 -5.57 -22.04 9.62
CA HIS A 718 -5.96 -22.41 10.98
C HIS A 718 -5.52 -23.84 11.39
N GLN A 719 -4.83 -24.54 10.50
CA GLN A 719 -4.30 -25.87 10.81
C GLN A 719 -2.82 -25.81 11.18
N SER A 720 -2.37 -26.78 12.00
CA SER A 720 -0.96 -26.93 12.32
C SER A 720 -0.11 -27.14 11.06
N SER A 721 0.99 -26.37 10.95
CA SER A 721 1.98 -26.50 9.86
C SER A 721 2.46 -27.94 9.67
N ARG A 722 2.57 -28.71 10.77
CA ARG A 722 2.96 -30.12 10.76
C ARG A 722 1.96 -30.99 10.02
N ILE A 723 0.67 -30.82 10.29
CA ILE A 723 -0.39 -31.57 9.61
C ILE A 723 -0.42 -31.20 8.12
N VAL A 724 -0.36 -29.91 7.81
CA VAL A 724 -0.35 -29.43 6.42
C VAL A 724 0.82 -30.00 5.64
N ALA A 725 2.03 -30.02 6.23
CA ALA A 725 3.21 -30.60 5.60
C ALA A 725 3.08 -32.11 5.38
N ASP A 726 2.56 -32.87 6.36
CA ASP A 726 2.37 -34.32 6.23
C ASP A 726 1.35 -34.67 5.15
N VAL A 727 0.25 -33.90 5.04
CA VAL A 727 -0.74 -34.09 3.98
C VAL A 727 -0.16 -33.68 2.61
N ALA A 728 0.60 -32.60 2.53
CA ALA A 728 1.25 -32.18 1.27
C ALA A 728 2.26 -33.23 0.78
N ASP A 729 3.09 -33.78 1.68
CA ASP A 729 4.02 -34.86 1.36
C ASP A 729 3.27 -36.12 0.86
N ALA A 730 2.18 -36.51 1.54
CA ALA A 730 1.38 -37.67 1.13
C ALA A 730 0.73 -37.47 -0.25
N LEU A 731 0.23 -36.28 -0.53
CA LEU A 731 -0.31 -35.91 -1.87
C LEU A 731 0.76 -36.02 -2.95
N ARG A 732 1.96 -35.49 -2.70
CA ARG A 732 3.09 -35.59 -3.64
C ARG A 732 3.45 -37.04 -3.91
N GLU A 733 3.63 -37.85 -2.84
CA GLU A 733 4.03 -39.27 -2.93
C GLU A 733 2.97 -40.14 -3.60
N THR A 734 1.70 -39.76 -3.57
CA THR A 734 0.60 -40.43 -4.28
C THR A 734 0.35 -39.88 -5.68
N GLY A 735 1.17 -38.94 -6.17
CA GLY A 735 1.11 -38.41 -7.53
C GLY A 735 0.14 -37.24 -7.72
N ARG A 736 -0.55 -36.75 -6.66
CA ARG A 736 -1.44 -35.58 -6.69
C ARG A 736 -0.65 -34.28 -6.56
N ARG A 737 0.23 -34.03 -7.54
CA ARG A 737 1.28 -32.99 -7.47
C ARG A 737 0.73 -31.58 -7.40
N ASP A 738 -0.33 -31.26 -8.16
CA ASP A 738 -0.91 -29.90 -8.19
C ASP A 738 -1.49 -29.52 -6.83
N GLU A 739 -2.14 -30.47 -6.15
CA GLU A 739 -2.69 -30.23 -4.83
C GLU A 739 -1.59 -30.12 -3.77
N ALA A 740 -0.56 -30.94 -3.86
CA ALA A 740 0.62 -30.83 -3.00
C ALA A 740 1.30 -29.48 -3.17
N LYS A 741 1.50 -29.03 -4.42
CA LYS A 741 2.09 -27.74 -4.76
C LYS A 741 1.30 -26.57 -4.13
N LYS A 742 -0.03 -26.63 -4.22
CA LYS A 742 -0.90 -25.64 -3.61
C LYS A 742 -0.71 -25.58 -2.09
N LEU A 743 -0.73 -26.73 -1.40
CA LEU A 743 -0.53 -26.77 0.05
C LEU A 743 0.86 -26.28 0.48
N TYR A 744 1.93 -26.62 -0.24
CA TYR A 744 3.27 -26.11 0.06
C TYR A 744 3.38 -24.59 -0.11
N VAL A 745 2.76 -24.01 -1.15
CA VAL A 745 2.72 -22.57 -1.36
C VAL A 745 1.94 -21.88 -0.24
N GLU A 746 0.78 -22.41 0.12
CA GLU A 746 -0.05 -21.87 1.21
C GLU A 746 0.63 -22.05 2.59
N LEU A 747 1.30 -23.16 2.85
CA LEU A 747 2.08 -23.38 4.08
C LEU A 747 3.14 -22.28 4.26
N ARG A 748 3.90 -21.97 3.23
CA ARG A 748 4.89 -20.88 3.27
C ARG A 748 4.26 -19.51 3.50
N LYS A 749 3.09 -19.28 2.92
CA LYS A 749 2.36 -18.00 3.05
C LYS A 749 1.83 -17.78 4.47
N TRP A 750 1.21 -18.81 5.05
CA TRP A 750 0.49 -18.68 6.32
C TRP A 750 1.33 -19.05 7.55
N HIS A 751 2.37 -19.87 7.36
CA HIS A 751 3.27 -20.33 8.43
C HIS A 751 4.74 -20.00 8.10
N PRO A 752 5.12 -18.74 7.83
CA PRO A 752 6.47 -18.40 7.36
C PRO A 752 7.59 -18.68 8.38
N ARG A 753 7.24 -18.81 9.66
CA ARG A 753 8.17 -19.09 10.76
C ARG A 753 8.15 -20.54 11.24
N ALA A 754 7.31 -21.37 10.65
CA ALA A 754 7.24 -22.80 11.04
C ALA A 754 8.46 -23.57 10.53
N MET A 755 8.88 -24.57 11.30
CA MET A 755 9.98 -25.48 10.91
C MET A 755 9.63 -26.26 9.63
N GLU A 756 8.36 -26.57 9.42
CA GLU A 756 7.86 -27.29 8.26
C GLU A 756 7.92 -26.46 6.96
N LYS A 757 8.23 -25.18 7.02
CA LYS A 757 8.56 -24.34 5.85
C LYS A 757 9.65 -24.99 5.01
N ASP A 758 10.63 -25.61 5.65
CA ASP A 758 11.74 -26.31 5.01
C ASP A 758 11.24 -27.45 4.13
N ARG A 759 10.31 -28.25 4.65
CA ARG A 759 9.68 -29.33 3.89
C ARG A 759 8.90 -28.82 2.68
N ALA A 760 8.28 -27.66 2.80
CA ALA A 760 7.53 -27.05 1.70
C ALA A 760 8.46 -26.64 0.55
N PHE A 761 9.61 -26.01 0.83
CA PHE A 761 10.59 -25.69 -0.20
C PHE A 761 11.16 -26.94 -0.88
N LEU A 762 11.54 -27.93 -0.06
CA LEU A 762 12.05 -29.22 -0.56
C LEU A 762 11.01 -29.93 -1.42
N GLY A 763 9.75 -29.98 -0.94
CA GLY A 763 8.63 -30.59 -1.67
C GLY A 763 8.37 -29.96 -3.04
N LEU A 764 8.46 -28.63 -3.13
CA LEU A 764 8.37 -27.92 -4.43
C LEU A 764 9.52 -28.28 -5.38
N GLY A 765 10.74 -28.39 -4.85
CA GLY A 765 11.89 -28.86 -5.62
C GLY A 765 11.73 -30.29 -6.12
N LEU A 766 11.26 -31.21 -5.26
CA LEU A 766 10.97 -32.60 -5.60
C LEU A 766 9.87 -32.71 -6.67
N ILE A 767 8.80 -31.94 -6.59
CA ILE A 767 7.75 -31.91 -7.62
C ILE A 767 8.33 -31.51 -8.96
N ALA A 768 9.16 -30.46 -8.99
CA ALA A 768 9.81 -30.01 -10.23
C ALA A 768 10.74 -31.11 -10.83
N LEU A 769 11.44 -31.89 -9.97
CA LEU A 769 12.23 -33.05 -10.40
C LEU A 769 11.36 -34.15 -10.99
N GLU A 770 10.27 -34.50 -10.33
CA GLU A 770 9.31 -35.50 -10.79
C GLU A 770 8.61 -35.11 -12.11
N GLU A 771 8.44 -33.79 -12.33
CA GLU A 771 7.94 -33.21 -13.58
C GLU A 771 9.01 -33.12 -14.69
N LYS A 772 10.23 -33.54 -14.41
CA LYS A 772 11.39 -33.44 -15.31
C LYS A 772 11.74 -31.99 -15.74
N LYS A 773 11.63 -31.06 -14.78
CA LYS A 773 11.95 -29.65 -14.94
C LYS A 773 13.19 -29.26 -14.12
N PRO A 774 14.40 -29.62 -14.57
CA PRO A 774 15.63 -29.46 -13.77
C PRO A 774 15.92 -28.00 -13.41
N GLU A 775 15.63 -27.06 -14.28
CA GLU A 775 15.86 -25.63 -13.99
C GLU A 775 14.91 -25.08 -12.91
N GLU A 776 13.63 -25.52 -12.91
CA GLU A 776 12.69 -25.15 -11.86
C GLU A 776 13.10 -25.79 -10.53
N ALA A 777 13.57 -27.03 -10.57
CA ALA A 777 14.08 -27.73 -9.39
C ALA A 777 15.29 -27.00 -8.81
N LEU A 778 16.29 -26.65 -9.63
CA LEU A 778 17.47 -25.88 -9.19
C LEU A 778 17.08 -24.53 -8.59
N ARG A 779 16.12 -23.82 -9.19
CA ARG A 779 15.61 -22.56 -8.64
C ARG A 779 14.92 -22.76 -7.28
N ALA A 780 14.09 -23.79 -7.14
CA ALA A 780 13.41 -24.08 -5.88
C ALA A 780 14.40 -24.51 -4.78
N LEU A 781 15.38 -25.37 -5.10
CA LEU A 781 16.42 -25.82 -4.17
C LEU A 781 17.40 -24.70 -3.80
N GLY A 782 17.73 -23.81 -4.76
CA GLY A 782 18.53 -22.61 -4.48
C GLY A 782 17.79 -21.62 -3.57
N ARG A 783 16.46 -21.55 -3.68
CA ARG A 783 15.63 -20.78 -2.78
C ARG A 783 15.60 -21.36 -1.36
N PHE A 784 15.52 -22.70 -1.26
CA PHE A 784 15.63 -23.39 0.02
C PHE A 784 16.92 -22.99 0.75
N GLU A 785 18.07 -23.04 0.08
CA GLU A 785 19.36 -22.72 0.71
C GLU A 785 19.39 -21.28 1.27
N ARG A 786 18.80 -20.32 0.56
CA ARG A 786 18.77 -18.92 0.99
C ARG A 786 17.78 -18.67 2.14
N GLU A 787 16.60 -19.32 2.08
CA GLU A 787 15.50 -19.02 3.01
C GLU A 787 15.45 -19.93 4.25
N THR A 788 16.29 -20.98 4.32
CA THR A 788 16.28 -21.98 5.41
C THR A 788 17.68 -22.31 5.94
N VAL A 789 18.46 -21.26 6.16
CA VAL A 789 19.85 -21.40 6.68
C VAL A 789 19.84 -22.19 8.00
N GLY A 790 20.66 -23.25 8.05
CA GLY A 790 20.76 -24.14 9.23
C GLY A 790 19.71 -25.24 9.29
N SER A 791 18.89 -25.44 8.26
CA SER A 791 17.94 -26.54 8.16
C SER A 791 18.64 -27.91 8.22
N PRO A 792 18.08 -28.90 8.96
CA PRO A 792 18.58 -30.26 8.94
C PRO A 792 18.48 -30.94 7.54
N LEU A 793 17.66 -30.41 6.63
CA LEU A 793 17.47 -30.90 5.26
C LEU A 793 18.48 -30.32 4.27
N MET A 794 19.39 -29.46 4.70
CA MET A 794 20.38 -28.82 3.84
C MET A 794 21.27 -29.82 3.10
N ALA A 795 21.65 -30.89 3.77
CA ALA A 795 22.46 -31.95 3.14
C ALA A 795 21.69 -32.70 2.06
N ASP A 796 20.38 -32.94 2.25
CA ASP A 796 19.51 -33.54 1.22
C ASP A 796 19.39 -32.64 -0.01
N VAL A 797 19.22 -31.32 0.19
CA VAL A 797 19.19 -30.32 -0.88
C VAL A 797 20.50 -30.26 -1.66
N ALA A 798 21.63 -30.20 -0.96
CA ALA A 798 22.95 -30.19 -1.62
C ALA A 798 23.18 -31.50 -2.42
N SER A 799 22.74 -32.66 -1.91
CA SER A 799 22.80 -33.90 -2.65
C SER A 799 21.97 -33.87 -3.94
N MET A 800 20.74 -33.34 -3.89
CA MET A 800 19.87 -33.21 -5.07
C MET A 800 20.42 -32.23 -6.10
N LYS A 801 20.96 -31.11 -5.67
CA LYS A 801 21.63 -30.16 -6.57
C LYS A 801 22.85 -30.78 -7.24
N GLY A 802 23.65 -31.50 -6.46
CA GLY A 802 24.80 -32.24 -6.98
C GLY A 802 24.39 -33.27 -8.03
N ASP A 803 23.30 -34.02 -7.79
CA ASP A 803 22.78 -35.00 -8.76
C ASP A 803 22.27 -34.31 -10.04
N LEU A 804 21.60 -33.17 -9.92
CA LEU A 804 21.16 -32.38 -11.08
C LEU A 804 22.33 -31.84 -11.91
N TYR A 805 23.32 -31.27 -11.26
CA TYR A 805 24.52 -30.77 -11.95
C TYR A 805 25.33 -31.92 -12.61
N ALA A 806 25.42 -33.06 -11.94
CA ALA A 806 26.08 -34.23 -12.49
C ALA A 806 25.35 -34.77 -13.76
N GLY A 807 23.99 -34.79 -13.70
CA GLY A 807 23.14 -35.15 -14.85
C GLY A 807 23.31 -34.21 -16.03
N ASP A 808 23.48 -32.93 -15.78
CA ASP A 808 23.72 -31.87 -16.79
C ASP A 808 25.21 -31.75 -17.19
N ARG A 809 26.08 -32.69 -16.74
CA ARG A 809 27.53 -32.71 -16.95
C ARG A 809 28.30 -31.48 -16.44
N LYS A 810 27.70 -30.70 -15.53
CA LYS A 810 28.38 -29.62 -14.80
C LYS A 810 29.15 -30.20 -13.60
N PHE A 811 30.21 -30.96 -13.92
CA PHE A 811 30.90 -31.77 -12.94
C PHE A 811 31.56 -30.94 -11.81
N ALA A 812 32.06 -29.74 -12.13
CA ALA A 812 32.65 -28.84 -11.12
C ALA A 812 31.61 -28.39 -10.10
N ASP A 813 30.44 -27.99 -10.57
CA ASP A 813 29.35 -27.56 -9.68
C ASP A 813 28.81 -28.73 -8.86
N ALA A 814 28.67 -29.91 -9.47
CA ALA A 814 28.28 -31.13 -8.75
C ALA A 814 29.26 -31.49 -7.62
N GLN A 815 30.57 -31.38 -7.89
CA GLN A 815 31.60 -31.64 -6.91
C GLN A 815 31.52 -30.69 -5.73
N VAL A 816 31.32 -29.40 -5.99
CA VAL A 816 31.16 -28.39 -4.92
C VAL A 816 29.97 -28.73 -4.02
N GLU A 817 28.82 -29.08 -4.59
CA GLU A 817 27.63 -29.43 -3.80
C GLU A 817 27.85 -30.70 -2.96
N TYR A 818 28.50 -31.72 -3.49
CA TYR A 818 28.81 -32.94 -2.73
C TYR A 818 29.87 -32.69 -1.63
N GLU A 819 30.87 -31.87 -1.87
CA GLU A 819 31.90 -31.54 -0.88
C GLU A 819 31.32 -30.75 0.31
N LYS A 820 30.33 -29.86 0.06
CA LYS A 820 29.56 -29.19 1.13
C LYS A 820 29.00 -30.19 2.14
N ILE A 821 28.43 -31.32 1.68
CA ILE A 821 27.82 -32.32 2.56
C ILE A 821 28.86 -32.92 3.49
N LEU A 822 30.08 -33.17 2.99
CA LEU A 822 31.13 -33.77 3.80
C LEU A 822 31.60 -32.83 4.93
N GLN A 823 31.51 -31.51 4.67
CA GLN A 823 31.88 -30.46 5.64
C GLN A 823 30.75 -30.16 6.64
N MET A 824 29.48 -30.46 6.33
CA MET A 824 28.36 -30.19 7.23
C MET A 824 28.41 -31.05 8.50
N PRO A 825 28.50 -30.45 9.72
CA PRO A 825 28.43 -31.22 10.98
C PRO A 825 27.09 -31.96 11.17
N THR A 826 26.02 -31.35 10.66
CA THR A 826 24.64 -31.85 10.78
C THR A 826 24.31 -32.97 9.79
N ALA A 827 25.13 -33.21 8.77
CA ALA A 827 24.89 -34.23 7.79
C ALA A 827 25.05 -35.66 8.40
N ARG A 828 24.02 -36.48 8.17
CA ARG A 828 24.02 -37.85 8.66
C ARG A 828 25.20 -38.66 8.13
N ARG A 829 25.74 -39.59 8.92
CA ARG A 829 26.92 -40.40 8.55
C ARG A 829 26.67 -41.32 7.34
N ASP A 830 25.44 -41.86 7.22
CA ASP A 830 25.06 -42.63 6.04
C ASP A 830 25.03 -41.80 4.76
N MET A 831 24.56 -40.57 4.84
CA MET A 831 24.57 -39.61 3.73
C MET A 831 26.01 -39.22 3.33
N LYS A 832 26.92 -38.99 4.29
CA LYS A 832 28.33 -38.73 3.99
C LYS A 832 28.97 -39.92 3.27
N ALA A 833 28.67 -41.18 3.71
CA ALA A 833 29.14 -42.38 3.02
C ALA A 833 28.60 -42.46 1.58
N ALA A 834 27.31 -42.24 1.35
CA ALA A 834 26.70 -42.20 0.04
C ALA A 834 27.28 -41.10 -0.84
N THR A 835 27.58 -39.93 -0.27
CA THR A 835 28.19 -38.78 -0.96
C THR A 835 29.60 -39.09 -1.44
N LEU A 836 30.41 -39.83 -0.66
CA LEU A 836 31.73 -40.29 -1.11
C LEU A 836 31.60 -41.20 -2.33
N ILE A 837 30.59 -42.08 -2.38
CA ILE A 837 30.35 -42.91 -3.57
C ILE A 837 30.00 -42.03 -4.77
N LYS A 838 29.09 -41.05 -4.61
CA LYS A 838 28.72 -40.10 -5.68
C LYS A 838 29.91 -39.31 -6.19
N LEU A 839 30.83 -38.87 -5.32
CA LEU A 839 32.07 -38.19 -5.70
C LEU A 839 33.00 -39.14 -6.50
N GLY A 840 33.10 -40.40 -6.09
CA GLY A 840 33.82 -41.41 -6.85
C GLY A 840 33.23 -41.60 -8.24
N ASP A 841 31.89 -41.74 -8.34
CA ASP A 841 31.19 -41.90 -9.64
C ASP A 841 31.35 -40.66 -10.52
N LEU A 842 31.32 -39.47 -9.94
CA LEU A 842 31.57 -38.21 -10.63
C LEU A 842 32.98 -38.18 -11.25
N LEU A 843 34.00 -38.58 -10.48
CA LEU A 843 35.40 -38.64 -10.96
C LEU A 843 35.58 -39.67 -12.03
N VAL A 844 34.93 -40.83 -11.92
CA VAL A 844 34.91 -41.85 -13.01
C VAL A 844 34.32 -41.25 -14.28
N SER A 845 33.23 -40.49 -14.19
CA SER A 845 32.61 -39.82 -15.34
C SER A 845 33.56 -38.78 -15.98
N GLN A 846 34.50 -38.24 -15.23
CA GLN A 846 35.56 -37.33 -15.68
C GLN A 846 36.84 -38.06 -16.13
N ARG A 847 36.87 -39.40 -16.18
CA ARG A 847 38.04 -40.24 -16.45
C ARG A 847 39.17 -40.02 -15.44
N GLN A 848 38.91 -39.66 -14.22
CA GLN A 848 39.84 -39.51 -13.11
C GLN A 848 39.75 -40.74 -12.19
N ASP A 849 39.81 -41.93 -12.80
CA ASP A 849 39.59 -43.21 -12.15
C ASP A 849 40.49 -43.44 -10.95
N LEU A 850 41.78 -43.04 -11.02
CA LEU A 850 42.71 -43.19 -9.86
C LEU A 850 42.24 -42.42 -8.65
N LYS A 851 41.77 -41.18 -8.82
CA LYS A 851 41.21 -40.40 -7.71
C LYS A 851 39.90 -40.98 -7.17
N ALA A 852 39.09 -41.54 -8.02
CA ALA A 852 37.81 -42.16 -7.65
C ALA A 852 38.03 -43.33 -6.67
N THR A 853 39.06 -44.14 -6.86
CA THR A 853 39.38 -45.28 -5.96
C THR A 853 39.56 -44.82 -4.48
N VAL A 854 40.12 -43.64 -4.27
CA VAL A 854 40.34 -43.09 -2.89
C VAL A 854 39.01 -42.77 -2.21
N TYR A 855 38.04 -42.21 -2.95
CA TYR A 855 36.72 -41.89 -2.39
C TYR A 855 35.97 -43.19 -2.03
N TYR A 856 35.99 -44.20 -2.86
CA TYR A 856 35.38 -45.48 -2.53
C TYR A 856 36.06 -46.17 -1.32
N GLU A 857 37.39 -46.13 -1.21
CA GLU A 857 38.13 -46.66 -0.09
C GLU A 857 37.72 -45.97 1.23
N ARG A 858 37.57 -44.67 1.24
CA ARG A 858 37.13 -43.92 2.44
C ARG A 858 35.79 -44.41 2.99
N VAL A 859 34.87 -44.93 2.15
CA VAL A 859 33.57 -45.43 2.61
C VAL A 859 33.74 -46.60 3.55
N TYR A 860 34.42 -47.66 3.16
CA TYR A 860 34.50 -48.85 4.00
C TYR A 860 35.55 -48.71 5.14
N VAL A 861 36.50 -47.80 5.01
CA VAL A 861 37.44 -47.49 6.12
C VAL A 861 36.74 -46.66 7.21
N SER A 862 35.98 -45.62 6.84
CA SER A 862 35.45 -44.64 7.78
C SER A 862 33.96 -44.87 8.16
N TYR A 863 33.24 -45.65 7.37
CA TYR A 863 31.77 -45.80 7.51
C TYR A 863 31.31 -47.27 7.53
N GLY A 864 32.12 -48.17 8.09
CA GLY A 864 31.93 -49.61 8.08
C GLY A 864 30.57 -50.15 8.59
N LYS A 865 29.81 -49.35 9.33
CA LYS A 865 28.47 -49.73 9.82
C LYS A 865 27.38 -49.80 8.74
N TYR A 866 27.58 -49.12 7.61
CA TYR A 866 26.57 -48.99 6.55
C TYR A 866 26.82 -50.00 5.45
N LEU A 867 26.58 -51.29 5.79
CA LEU A 867 26.96 -52.44 5.01
C LEU A 867 26.56 -52.37 3.52
N PRO A 868 25.37 -51.94 3.11
CA PRO A 868 25.03 -51.75 1.69
C PRO A 868 25.96 -50.77 0.95
N LEU A 869 26.29 -49.65 1.60
CA LEU A 869 27.20 -48.64 1.00
C LEU A 869 28.64 -49.17 0.97
N VAL A 870 29.02 -49.91 1.98
CA VAL A 870 30.33 -50.56 2.06
C VAL A 870 30.47 -51.57 0.91
N ALA A 871 29.47 -52.44 0.69
CA ALA A 871 29.48 -53.43 -0.39
C ALA A 871 29.57 -52.73 -1.78
N ALA A 872 28.73 -51.71 -1.98
CA ALA A 872 28.77 -50.88 -3.22
C ALA A 872 30.14 -50.23 -3.46
N ALA A 873 30.76 -49.70 -2.41
CA ALA A 873 32.06 -49.03 -2.51
C ALA A 873 33.22 -49.99 -2.84
N TYR A 874 33.24 -51.15 -2.22
CA TYR A 874 34.17 -52.19 -2.56
C TYR A 874 34.07 -52.60 -4.03
N LEU A 875 32.86 -52.90 -4.48
CA LEU A 875 32.64 -53.32 -5.88
C LEU A 875 33.07 -52.22 -6.87
N LYS A 876 32.64 -51.01 -6.65
CA LYS A 876 32.98 -49.86 -7.51
C LYS A 876 34.46 -49.60 -7.53
N ARG A 877 35.16 -49.69 -6.38
CA ARG A 877 36.62 -49.57 -6.32
C ARG A 877 37.31 -50.61 -7.19
N ALA A 878 36.92 -51.89 -7.00
CA ALA A 878 37.51 -53.00 -7.76
C ALA A 878 37.29 -52.88 -9.27
N GLU A 879 36.05 -52.58 -9.69
CA GLU A 879 35.72 -52.32 -11.09
C GLU A 879 36.47 -51.13 -11.65
N THR A 880 36.77 -50.11 -10.84
CA THR A 880 37.54 -48.93 -11.27
C THR A 880 39.04 -49.27 -11.42
N LEU A 881 39.60 -50.11 -10.55
CA LEU A 881 40.93 -50.66 -10.70
C LEU A 881 41.10 -51.53 -11.93
N ASP A 882 40.09 -52.36 -12.24
CA ASP A 882 40.05 -53.13 -13.49
C ASP A 882 40.10 -52.23 -14.73
N ARG A 883 39.35 -51.14 -14.78
CA ARG A 883 39.45 -50.16 -15.86
C ARG A 883 40.81 -49.50 -15.99
N LEU A 884 41.55 -49.35 -14.91
CA LEU A 884 42.91 -48.85 -14.89
C LEU A 884 43.96 -49.93 -15.28
N ASN A 885 43.54 -51.15 -15.61
CA ASN A 885 44.36 -52.33 -15.86
C ASN A 885 45.22 -52.73 -14.64
N GLU A 886 44.79 -52.30 -13.44
CA GLU A 886 45.41 -52.70 -12.13
C GLU A 886 44.78 -54.00 -11.62
N THR A 887 44.78 -55.05 -12.43
CA THR A 887 44.05 -56.31 -12.19
C THR A 887 44.45 -56.97 -10.90
N VAL A 888 45.70 -56.89 -10.47
CA VAL A 888 46.20 -57.45 -9.20
C VAL A 888 45.54 -56.73 -8.03
N LYS A 889 45.57 -55.43 -7.99
CA LYS A 889 44.93 -54.64 -6.96
C LYS A 889 43.38 -54.78 -6.95
N ALA A 890 42.77 -54.92 -8.11
CA ALA A 890 41.34 -55.22 -8.25
C ALA A 890 41.01 -56.57 -7.60
N GLY A 891 41.83 -57.60 -7.89
CA GLY A 891 41.72 -58.92 -7.30
C GLY A 891 41.79 -58.95 -5.78
N GLU A 892 42.75 -58.17 -5.20
CA GLU A 892 42.86 -57.97 -3.73
C GLU A 892 41.57 -57.37 -3.16
N VAL A 893 41.03 -56.33 -3.77
CA VAL A 893 39.79 -55.68 -3.30
C VAL A 893 38.58 -56.61 -3.43
N TYR A 894 38.42 -57.33 -4.55
CA TYR A 894 37.36 -58.35 -4.66
C TYR A 894 37.50 -59.43 -3.59
N ARG A 895 38.69 -59.87 -3.29
CA ARG A 895 39.00 -60.91 -2.30
C ARG A 895 38.70 -60.41 -0.90
N GLU A 896 39.13 -59.19 -0.53
CA GLU A 896 38.82 -58.57 0.78
C GLU A 896 37.34 -58.54 1.01
N MET A 897 36.57 -58.10 -0.01
CA MET A 897 35.09 -58.05 0.04
C MET A 897 34.51 -59.45 0.18
N ALA A 898 35.00 -60.43 -0.56
CA ALA A 898 34.45 -61.79 -0.58
C ALA A 898 34.67 -62.50 0.77
N LEU A 899 35.75 -62.20 1.51
CA LEU A 899 36.06 -62.75 2.83
C LEU A 899 35.29 -62.12 4.00
N ARG A 900 34.59 -60.97 3.75
CA ARG A 900 33.81 -60.30 4.76
C ARG A 900 32.50 -61.01 5.04
N SER A 901 32.39 -61.69 6.19
CA SER A 901 31.16 -62.40 6.59
C SER A 901 29.96 -61.50 6.83
N ASP A 902 30.19 -60.26 7.23
CA ASP A 902 29.12 -59.25 7.41
C ASP A 902 28.50 -58.74 6.10
N LEU A 903 29.11 -59.02 4.95
CA LEU A 903 28.55 -58.72 3.62
C LEU A 903 27.94 -59.96 2.97
N ALA A 904 27.95 -61.13 3.64
CA ALA A 904 27.54 -62.44 3.07
C ALA A 904 26.13 -62.35 2.47
N GLY A 905 25.99 -62.75 1.23
CA GLY A 905 24.71 -62.81 0.49
C GLY A 905 24.28 -61.50 -0.14
N MET A 906 25.06 -60.39 0.01
CA MET A 906 24.77 -59.15 -0.71
C MET A 906 25.07 -59.30 -2.21
N PRO A 907 24.28 -58.70 -3.09
CA PRO A 907 24.43 -58.84 -4.57
C PRO A 907 25.85 -58.43 -5.03
N GLU A 908 26.42 -57.43 -4.44
CA GLU A 908 27.76 -56.91 -4.77
C GLU A 908 28.84 -57.95 -4.38
N GLN A 909 28.72 -58.59 -3.21
CA GLN A 909 29.66 -59.64 -2.78
C GLN A 909 29.51 -60.86 -3.67
N VAL A 910 28.29 -61.28 -3.99
CA VAL A 910 28.05 -62.42 -4.91
C VAL A 910 28.76 -62.16 -6.28
N LYS A 911 28.68 -60.89 -6.77
CA LYS A 911 29.37 -60.51 -8.01
C LYS A 911 30.90 -60.60 -7.85
N ALA A 912 31.43 -60.12 -6.73
CA ALA A 912 32.87 -60.21 -6.44
C ALA A 912 33.35 -61.66 -6.38
N VAL A 913 32.63 -62.57 -5.70
CA VAL A 913 32.94 -63.99 -5.64
C VAL A 913 32.94 -64.62 -7.04
N LYS A 914 31.95 -64.26 -7.88
CA LYS A 914 31.89 -64.74 -9.26
C LYS A 914 33.11 -64.33 -10.09
N VAL A 915 33.50 -63.04 -9.99
CA VAL A 915 34.68 -62.54 -10.69
C VAL A 915 35.97 -63.25 -10.23
N LEU A 916 36.10 -63.54 -8.93
CA LEU A 916 37.21 -64.28 -8.37
C LEU A 916 37.23 -65.73 -8.84
N ASP A 917 36.10 -66.44 -8.79
CA ASP A 917 35.98 -67.82 -9.22
C ASP A 917 36.33 -67.98 -10.72
N GLU A 918 36.01 -66.96 -11.58
CA GLU A 918 36.34 -66.94 -12.99
C GLU A 918 37.83 -66.57 -13.26
N ARG A 919 38.44 -65.68 -12.50
CA ARG A 919 39.81 -65.18 -12.78
C ARG A 919 40.90 -65.92 -11.97
N THR A 920 40.60 -66.37 -10.78
CA THR A 920 41.54 -66.98 -9.84
C THR A 920 40.83 -68.04 -9.00
N PRO A 921 40.54 -69.21 -9.59
CA PRO A 921 39.73 -70.29 -8.93
C PRO A 921 40.24 -70.72 -7.53
N ASP A 922 41.53 -70.59 -7.30
CA ASP A 922 42.25 -70.91 -6.03
C ASP A 922 42.30 -69.76 -4.99
N TRP A 923 41.54 -68.65 -5.20
CA TRP A 923 41.58 -67.45 -4.39
C TRP A 923 41.30 -67.67 -2.88
N ARG A 924 40.54 -68.74 -2.53
CA ARG A 924 40.20 -69.06 -1.12
C ARG A 924 41.38 -69.63 -0.37
N ASP A 925 42.29 -70.33 -1.04
CA ASP A 925 43.43 -71.02 -0.45
C ASP A 925 44.74 -70.22 -0.42
N ARG A 926 44.76 -69.05 -1.08
CA ARG A 926 45.95 -68.22 -1.10
C ARG A 926 46.07 -67.40 0.22
N PRO A 927 47.25 -67.34 0.82
CA PRO A 927 47.49 -66.45 1.96
C PRO A 927 47.39 -64.97 1.59
N ALA A 928 46.95 -64.16 2.53
CA ALA A 928 46.83 -62.68 2.30
C ALA A 928 48.22 -62.07 2.06
N GLY A 929 48.41 -61.34 0.98
CA GLY A 929 49.63 -60.59 0.68
C GLY A 929 50.62 -61.26 -0.29
N THR A 930 50.29 -62.42 -0.87
CA THR A 930 51.23 -63.15 -1.79
C THR A 930 51.30 -62.61 -3.22
N GLU A 931 50.39 -61.63 -3.57
CA GLU A 931 50.35 -61.06 -4.89
C GLU A 931 51.44 -59.99 -5.14
N LYS A 932 52.08 -59.45 -4.09
CA LYS A 932 53.20 -58.50 -4.22
C LYS A 932 54.45 -59.04 -4.88
N GLU A 933 54.78 -60.35 -4.66
CA GLU A 933 55.99 -60.95 -5.15
C GLU A 933 55.96 -61.33 -6.63
N THR A 934 54.76 -61.59 -7.23
CA THR A 934 54.64 -61.96 -8.65
C THR A 934 54.63 -60.76 -9.58
N ALA A 935 54.30 -59.55 -9.14
CA ALA A 935 54.32 -58.34 -9.97
C ALA A 935 55.72 -57.67 -10.12
N GLU A 936 56.60 -57.86 -9.12
CA GLU A 936 57.98 -57.38 -9.23
C GLU A 936 58.91 -58.22 -10.15
N SER A 937 58.53 -59.45 -10.42
CA SER A 937 59.31 -60.35 -11.31
C SER A 937 59.02 -60.14 -12.82
N ALA A 938 57.98 -59.41 -13.16
CA ALA A 938 57.56 -59.19 -14.57
C ALA A 938 58.04 -57.87 -15.21
N VAL A 939 58.72 -57.02 -14.44
CA VAL A 939 59.30 -55.75 -14.99
C VAL A 939 60.81 -55.81 -14.95
N ARG A 940 61.44 -56.48 -15.93
CA ARG A 940 62.83 -56.21 -16.31
C ARG A 940 62.82 -55.05 -17.33
N PRO A 941 63.54 -53.97 -17.12
CA PRO A 941 63.68 -52.94 -18.11
C PRO A 941 64.55 -53.37 -19.27
N SER A 942 64.00 -53.24 -20.46
CA SER A 942 64.80 -53.24 -21.71
C SER A 942 65.62 -51.93 -21.72
N THR A 943 66.96 -52.11 -21.57
CA THR A 943 67.92 -51.08 -21.83
C THR A 943 68.09 -50.90 -23.31
N ALA A 944 67.80 -49.74 -23.86
CA ALA A 944 68.48 -49.17 -25.05
C ALA A 944 68.25 -47.65 -25.17
N ALA A 945 69.37 -46.99 -24.95
CA ALA A 945 69.90 -45.84 -25.72
C ALA A 945 69.19 -44.50 -25.76
N THR A 946 69.82 -43.58 -25.15
CA THR A 946 69.81 -42.10 -25.41
C THR A 946 70.19 -41.76 -26.89
N PRO A 947 70.06 -40.50 -27.43
CA PRO A 947 70.26 -39.28 -26.66
C PRO A 947 68.94 -38.48 -26.49
#